data_2625b76f65d679b5bea23e4e4b13b789
#
_entry.id   2625b76f65d679b5bea23e4e4b13b789
#
_cell.length_a   1.000
_cell.length_b   1.000
_cell.length_c   1.000
_cell.angle_alpha   90.00
_cell.angle_beta   90.00
_cell.angle_gamma   90.00
#
_symmetry.space_group_name_H-M   'P 1'
#
loop_
_entity.id
_entity.type
_entity.pdbx_description
1 polymer ?
#
loop_
_entity_poly.entity_id
_entity_poly.type
_entity_poly.pdbx_seq_one_letter_code
_entity_poly.pdbx_strand_id
1 'polypeptide(L)'
;MKLKPFVYLGIIYIIISFLLRCVFIFHPITTTEFGVLDVVKMFSLGLLSDIFVFIIASAILYIYLLFLSNQKYERPWGQIILSVFVGLFLYIWLVPNNIARQYGGVVPEIVLSFLGLKTFLFGMMFFFPKRRVQFRNVLYFITIFLYVTVIVFNAVSEYFFYNEFGVRYNFIAVDYLIYTNEVIGNILESYPVLPLFSGVFIISLALTIWVYLKTRKGLLDLPNIFIKGISLVAYGILLTASVFALSKIKLNSSNIFQNEISANGLVKFYDAFNNKILDFDVFYPTMDTQKALNEELGRLHTDRLPRMIKSDSAEITKNVVLISVESLSAEFMAMYGNKDNVTPFLDSLSQHSLVFTNLYATGNRTVRGLEALTLCIPPTAGESIVKRKDNKNKFTTGSVFKSKGYNVKYLYGGYSYFDNMKDFFSGNGYEIVDRDNFKPEEIVFANIWGVSDEDMARKAIETMNEDAKKGKPFFHHWMTVSNHRPFTYPEGRIDIPGTVKSRDGGVKYTDYSIKKFFQLAEKQPWYKNTVFVIVSDHCASSAGKTELPMDKYRIPGMIFSPEFVKPQKFNTLMSQIDVMPTLFGLLNFTYQSKFIGQDVFSENYVPRAYIATYQDLGYVKDDKLTIISPIKNIKQYQLKEAPNKEQKSGINIFYEEHLLKDKEVDKNITNQTISTYQTTSYWLKMNQLNVK
;
A
#
# COMPACT_ATOMS: atom_id res chain seq x y z
N MET A 1 -41.34 6.82 20.78
CA MET A 1 -40.64 6.17 19.66
C MET A 1 -39.20 5.86 20.11
N LYS A 2 -38.86 4.61 20.25
CA LYS A 2 -37.71 4.05 20.98
C LYS A 2 -36.43 3.94 20.18
N LEU A 3 -36.52 4.13 18.88
CA LEU A 3 -35.39 4.18 17.97
C LEU A 3 -34.81 5.60 17.82
N LYS A 4 -35.20 6.55 18.70
CA LYS A 4 -34.58 7.89 18.70
C LYS A 4 -33.05 7.84 18.76
N PRO A 5 -32.41 6.99 19.62
CA PRO A 5 -30.96 6.91 19.65
C PRO A 5 -30.35 6.48 18.31
N PHE A 6 -30.96 5.51 17.64
CA PHE A 6 -30.59 5.05 16.32
C PHE A 6 -30.64 6.18 15.28
N VAL A 7 -31.74 6.96 15.28
CA VAL A 7 -31.90 8.11 14.37
C VAL A 7 -30.88 9.20 14.66
N TYR A 8 -30.64 9.54 15.93
CA TYR A 8 -29.65 10.56 16.29
C TYR A 8 -28.23 10.15 15.88
N LEU A 9 -27.85 8.89 16.08
CA LEU A 9 -26.55 8.38 15.65
C LEU A 9 -26.42 8.38 14.11
N GLY A 10 -27.50 8.04 13.40
CA GLY A 10 -27.54 8.15 11.94
C GLY A 10 -27.35 9.57 11.45
N ILE A 11 -28.02 10.54 12.08
CA ILE A 11 -27.84 11.97 11.75
C ILE A 11 -26.40 12.41 12.02
N ILE A 12 -25.82 12.05 13.17
CA ILE A 12 -24.40 12.35 13.49
C ILE A 12 -23.48 11.77 12.42
N TYR A 13 -23.65 10.51 12.06
CA TYR A 13 -22.85 9.84 11.04
C TYR A 13 -22.94 10.54 9.68
N ILE A 14 -24.14 10.87 9.22
CA ILE A 14 -24.37 11.55 7.94
C ILE A 14 -23.77 12.96 7.95
N ILE A 15 -23.92 13.72 9.05
CA ILE A 15 -23.32 15.06 9.15
C ILE A 15 -21.80 14.98 9.12
N ILE A 16 -21.20 14.08 9.87
CA ILE A 16 -19.74 13.90 9.90
C ILE A 16 -19.21 13.47 8.50
N SER A 17 -19.88 12.52 7.83
CA SER A 17 -19.52 12.11 6.48
C SER A 17 -19.67 13.25 5.46
N PHE A 18 -20.71 14.06 5.58
CA PHE A 18 -20.90 15.24 4.74
C PHE A 18 -19.77 16.25 4.93
N LEU A 19 -19.45 16.60 6.18
CA LEU A 19 -18.37 17.53 6.51
C LEU A 19 -17.02 17.00 6.01
N LEU A 20 -16.76 15.70 6.14
CA LEU A 20 -15.54 15.09 5.65
C LEU A 20 -15.40 15.21 4.12
N ARG A 21 -16.49 15.05 3.36
CA ARG A 21 -16.50 15.32 1.90
C ARG A 21 -16.20 16.78 1.58
N CYS A 22 -16.75 17.70 2.35
CA CYS A 22 -16.40 19.12 2.20
C CYS A 22 -14.90 19.34 2.41
N VAL A 23 -14.32 18.73 3.45
CA VAL A 23 -12.88 18.82 3.73
C VAL A 23 -12.08 18.26 2.56
N PHE A 24 -12.46 17.12 1.99
CA PHE A 24 -11.75 16.50 0.87
C PHE A 24 -11.80 17.32 -0.42
N ILE A 25 -12.90 17.99 -0.71
CA ILE A 25 -12.99 18.88 -1.88
C ILE A 25 -11.97 20.03 -1.81
N PHE A 26 -11.81 20.60 -0.62
CA PHE A 26 -10.90 21.73 -0.40
C PHE A 26 -9.49 21.29 0.07
N HIS A 27 -9.20 20.00 0.08
CA HIS A 27 -7.92 19.48 0.52
C HIS A 27 -6.83 19.79 -0.52
N PRO A 28 -5.62 20.23 -0.12
CA PRO A 28 -4.53 20.57 -1.07
C PRO A 28 -4.14 19.45 -2.03
N ILE A 29 -4.29 18.20 -1.61
CA ILE A 29 -4.01 17.02 -2.45
C ILE A 29 -5.04 16.84 -3.59
N THR A 30 -6.21 17.47 -3.49
CA THR A 30 -7.27 17.44 -4.50
C THR A 30 -7.00 18.52 -5.55
N THR A 31 -6.14 18.19 -6.51
CA THR A 31 -5.60 19.13 -7.52
C THR A 31 -6.53 19.35 -8.71
N THR A 32 -7.84 19.28 -8.52
CA THR A 32 -8.82 19.42 -9.61
C THR A 32 -9.97 20.34 -9.23
N GLU A 33 -10.54 21.03 -10.19
CA GLU A 33 -11.75 21.81 -10.03
C GLU A 33 -12.97 20.96 -10.37
N PHE A 34 -14.07 21.18 -9.66
CA PHE A 34 -15.33 20.47 -9.86
C PHE A 34 -16.41 21.42 -10.35
N GLY A 35 -17.16 21.01 -11.37
CA GLY A 35 -18.38 21.68 -11.78
C GLY A 35 -19.49 21.50 -10.73
N VAL A 36 -20.47 22.42 -10.72
CA VAL A 36 -21.61 22.34 -9.79
C VAL A 36 -22.35 21.01 -9.89
N LEU A 37 -22.52 20.49 -11.11
CA LEU A 37 -23.20 19.21 -11.34
C LEU A 37 -22.39 18.04 -10.76
N ASP A 38 -21.06 18.08 -10.82
CA ASP A 38 -20.19 17.08 -10.26
C ASP A 38 -20.31 17.03 -8.73
N VAL A 39 -20.30 18.20 -8.08
CA VAL A 39 -20.49 18.33 -6.63
C VAL A 39 -21.85 17.74 -6.23
N VAL A 40 -22.93 18.10 -6.93
CA VAL A 40 -24.27 17.55 -6.65
C VAL A 40 -24.28 16.03 -6.77
N LYS A 41 -23.69 15.46 -7.81
CA LYS A 41 -23.60 14.01 -8.01
C LYS A 41 -22.79 13.34 -6.89
N MET A 42 -21.60 13.86 -6.57
CA MET A 42 -20.74 13.32 -5.51
C MET A 42 -21.45 13.28 -4.16
N PHE A 43 -22.11 14.38 -3.76
CA PHE A 43 -22.80 14.45 -2.48
C PHE A 43 -24.09 13.60 -2.44
N SER A 44 -24.86 13.55 -3.52
CA SER A 44 -26.07 12.72 -3.60
C SER A 44 -25.76 11.24 -3.51
N LEU A 45 -24.81 10.74 -4.30
CA LEU A 45 -24.37 9.34 -4.26
C LEU A 45 -23.71 9.01 -2.93
N GLY A 46 -22.88 9.92 -2.41
CA GLY A 46 -22.25 9.79 -1.12
C GLY A 46 -23.24 9.69 0.02
N LEU A 47 -24.27 10.54 0.05
CA LEU A 47 -25.33 10.51 1.07
C LEU A 47 -26.11 9.17 1.03
N LEU A 48 -26.46 8.69 -0.16
CA LEU A 48 -27.12 7.39 -0.30
C LEU A 48 -26.23 6.25 0.24
N SER A 49 -24.97 6.26 -0.13
CA SER A 49 -24.01 5.28 0.37
C SER A 49 -23.89 5.33 1.90
N ASP A 50 -23.80 6.51 2.49
CA ASP A 50 -23.69 6.69 3.94
C ASP A 50 -24.94 6.19 4.69
N ILE A 51 -26.14 6.43 4.16
CA ILE A 51 -27.38 5.92 4.75
C ILE A 51 -27.36 4.39 4.79
N PHE A 52 -27.00 3.76 3.69
CA PHE A 52 -26.97 2.29 3.62
C PHE A 52 -25.86 1.68 4.49
N VAL A 53 -24.67 2.29 4.51
CA VAL A 53 -23.58 1.87 5.40
C VAL A 53 -23.99 2.01 6.86
N PHE A 54 -24.63 3.11 7.25
CA PHE A 54 -25.13 3.26 8.62
C PHE A 54 -26.12 2.16 8.99
N ILE A 55 -27.07 1.83 8.12
CA ILE A 55 -28.04 0.75 8.35
C ILE A 55 -27.31 -0.58 8.58
N ILE A 56 -26.33 -0.90 7.77
CA ILE A 56 -25.58 -2.15 7.89
C ILE A 56 -24.74 -2.17 9.17
N ALA A 57 -23.92 -1.14 9.40
CA ALA A 57 -22.98 -1.08 10.53
C ALA A 57 -23.70 -0.98 11.90
N SER A 58 -24.91 -0.45 11.93
CA SER A 58 -25.68 -0.30 13.17
C SER A 58 -26.67 -1.42 13.47
N ALA A 59 -26.60 -2.56 12.75
CA ALA A 59 -27.51 -3.69 12.97
C ALA A 59 -27.48 -4.21 14.43
N ILE A 60 -26.29 -4.34 15.00
CA ILE A 60 -26.13 -4.77 16.40
C ILE A 60 -26.73 -3.75 17.37
N LEU A 61 -26.52 -2.47 17.10
CA LEU A 61 -27.13 -1.38 17.89
C LEU A 61 -28.67 -1.43 17.81
N TYR A 62 -29.21 -1.64 16.61
CA TYR A 62 -30.65 -1.73 16.41
C TYR A 62 -31.27 -2.88 17.24
N ILE A 63 -30.65 -4.07 17.17
CA ILE A 63 -31.07 -5.23 17.97
C ILE A 63 -30.93 -4.92 19.47
N TYR A 64 -29.80 -4.34 19.90
CA TYR A 64 -29.59 -3.95 21.29
C TYR A 64 -30.70 -3.01 21.80
N LEU A 65 -31.03 -1.96 21.04
CA LEU A 65 -32.06 -1.01 21.40
C LEU A 65 -33.47 -1.64 21.43
N LEU A 66 -33.74 -2.55 20.49
CA LEU A 66 -35.02 -3.24 20.38
C LEU A 66 -35.30 -4.14 21.59
N PHE A 67 -34.24 -4.80 22.11
CA PHE A 67 -34.33 -5.70 23.26
C PHE A 67 -33.88 -5.06 24.58
N LEU A 68 -33.76 -3.75 24.66
CA LEU A 68 -33.46 -3.04 25.88
C LEU A 68 -34.69 -3.01 26.80
N SER A 69 -34.96 -4.11 27.52
CA SER A 69 -36.16 -4.34 28.31
C SER A 69 -35.82 -4.90 29.71
N ASN A 70 -36.70 -4.66 30.70
CA ASN A 70 -36.60 -5.27 32.03
C ASN A 70 -37.12 -6.72 32.05
N GLN A 71 -38.04 -7.07 31.18
CA GLN A 71 -38.73 -8.36 31.15
C GLN A 71 -37.77 -9.56 31.08
N LYS A 72 -36.68 -9.43 30.36
CA LYS A 72 -35.66 -10.49 30.23
C LYS A 72 -34.93 -10.80 31.54
N TYR A 73 -35.02 -9.95 32.57
CA TYR A 73 -34.45 -10.18 33.89
C TYR A 73 -35.46 -10.66 34.91
N GLU A 74 -36.73 -10.84 34.53
CA GLU A 74 -37.78 -11.34 35.40
C GLU A 74 -37.86 -12.87 35.34
N ARG A 75 -38.31 -13.49 36.43
CA ARG A 75 -38.52 -14.95 36.46
C ARG A 75 -39.69 -15.36 35.57
N PRO A 76 -39.64 -16.49 34.84
CA PRO A 76 -38.51 -17.45 34.82
C PRO A 76 -37.42 -17.08 33.83
N TRP A 77 -37.64 -16.12 32.90
CA TRP A 77 -36.75 -15.82 31.78
C TRP A 77 -35.36 -15.41 32.21
N GLY A 78 -35.26 -14.60 33.27
CA GLY A 78 -33.94 -14.15 33.78
C GLY A 78 -33.07 -15.30 34.28
N GLN A 79 -33.70 -16.31 34.92
CA GLN A 79 -32.97 -17.52 35.35
C GLN A 79 -32.51 -18.34 34.14
N ILE A 80 -33.38 -18.60 33.16
CA ILE A 80 -33.03 -19.36 31.96
C ILE A 80 -31.88 -18.70 31.21
N ILE A 81 -31.95 -17.41 30.93
CA ILE A 81 -30.93 -16.68 30.17
C ILE A 81 -29.59 -16.66 30.94
N LEU A 82 -29.64 -16.44 32.28
CA LEU A 82 -28.43 -16.47 33.08
C LEU A 82 -27.80 -17.86 33.09
N SER A 83 -28.59 -18.92 33.22
CA SER A 83 -28.11 -20.31 33.17
C SER A 83 -27.47 -20.63 31.80
N VAL A 84 -28.03 -20.13 30.70
CA VAL A 84 -27.43 -20.28 29.35
C VAL A 84 -26.08 -19.57 29.29
N PHE A 85 -25.96 -18.32 29.79
CA PHE A 85 -24.67 -17.62 29.79
C PHE A 85 -23.62 -18.32 30.66
N VAL A 86 -24.01 -18.78 31.85
CA VAL A 86 -23.13 -19.55 32.72
C VAL A 86 -22.71 -20.88 32.05
N GLY A 87 -23.67 -21.57 31.43
CA GLY A 87 -23.39 -22.82 30.73
C GLY A 87 -22.43 -22.63 29.53
N LEU A 88 -22.63 -21.58 28.72
CA LEU A 88 -21.72 -21.25 27.62
C LEU A 88 -20.33 -20.85 28.13
N PHE A 89 -20.26 -20.04 29.21
CA PHE A 89 -19.00 -19.69 29.82
C PHE A 89 -18.23 -20.92 30.31
N LEU A 90 -18.90 -21.81 31.04
CA LEU A 90 -18.31 -23.05 31.55
C LEU A 90 -17.92 -24.00 30.40
N TYR A 91 -18.72 -24.07 29.32
CA TYR A 91 -18.39 -24.85 28.12
C TYR A 91 -17.07 -24.38 27.49
N ILE A 92 -16.91 -23.08 27.25
CA ILE A 92 -15.67 -22.54 26.67
C ILE A 92 -14.48 -22.70 27.63
N TRP A 93 -14.72 -22.56 28.92
CA TRP A 93 -13.66 -22.66 29.93
C TRP A 93 -13.20 -24.10 30.17
N LEU A 94 -14.14 -25.05 30.33
CA LEU A 94 -13.83 -26.40 30.81
C LEU A 94 -13.62 -27.43 29.69
N VAL A 95 -14.28 -27.27 28.53
CA VAL A 95 -14.19 -28.26 27.45
C VAL A 95 -12.93 -28.02 26.60
N PRO A 96 -11.97 -28.98 26.55
CA PRO A 96 -10.67 -28.78 25.90
C PRO A 96 -10.79 -28.53 24.37
N ASN A 97 -11.74 -29.19 23.68
CA ASN A 97 -11.88 -29.13 22.22
C ASN A 97 -13.16 -28.39 21.80
N ASN A 98 -13.46 -27.26 22.46
CA ASN A 98 -14.62 -26.46 22.10
C ASN A 98 -14.38 -25.64 20.81
N ILE A 99 -15.49 -25.12 20.24
CA ILE A 99 -15.48 -24.37 18.97
C ILE A 99 -14.50 -23.18 19.00
N ALA A 100 -14.41 -22.44 20.13
CA ALA A 100 -13.51 -21.28 20.21
C ALA A 100 -12.04 -21.70 20.14
N ARG A 101 -11.67 -22.83 20.75
CA ARG A 101 -10.27 -23.33 20.74
C ARG A 101 -9.85 -23.90 19.38
N GLN A 102 -10.80 -24.32 18.54
CA GLN A 102 -10.49 -24.75 17.15
C GLN A 102 -9.94 -23.62 16.28
N TYR A 103 -10.26 -22.36 16.59
CA TYR A 103 -9.73 -21.20 15.87
C TYR A 103 -8.31 -20.84 16.31
N GLY A 104 -7.83 -21.31 17.47
CA GLY A 104 -6.48 -21.05 18.00
C GLY A 104 -6.21 -19.60 18.38
N GLY A 105 -4.94 -19.28 18.67
CA GLY A 105 -4.50 -17.93 19.03
C GLY A 105 -5.21 -17.37 20.26
N VAL A 106 -5.52 -16.09 20.24
CA VAL A 106 -6.21 -15.36 21.32
C VAL A 106 -7.75 -15.44 21.28
N VAL A 107 -8.33 -16.18 20.34
CA VAL A 107 -9.79 -16.26 20.17
C VAL A 107 -10.49 -16.85 21.39
N PRO A 108 -10.01 -17.95 21.99
CA PRO A 108 -10.62 -18.51 23.19
C PRO A 108 -10.68 -17.52 24.36
N GLU A 109 -9.61 -16.77 24.61
CA GLU A 109 -9.51 -15.76 25.67
C GLU A 109 -10.48 -14.60 25.46
N ILE A 110 -10.61 -14.13 24.22
CA ILE A 110 -11.57 -13.08 23.86
C ILE A 110 -13.00 -13.55 24.08
N VAL A 111 -13.34 -14.76 23.63
CA VAL A 111 -14.70 -15.34 23.79
C VAL A 111 -15.00 -15.56 25.27
N LEU A 112 -14.05 -16.08 26.03
CA LEU A 112 -14.20 -16.32 27.47
C LEU A 112 -14.40 -15.01 28.24
N SER A 113 -13.58 -14.00 27.95
CA SER A 113 -13.69 -12.66 28.55
C SER A 113 -15.03 -12.00 28.22
N PHE A 114 -15.48 -12.09 26.97
CA PHE A 114 -16.77 -11.57 26.55
C PHE A 114 -17.95 -12.26 27.27
N LEU A 115 -17.96 -13.61 27.30
CA LEU A 115 -19.00 -14.37 27.99
C LEU A 115 -18.98 -14.14 29.50
N GLY A 116 -17.79 -14.05 30.11
CA GLY A 116 -17.64 -13.73 31.53
C GLY A 116 -18.22 -12.35 31.84
N LEU A 117 -17.86 -11.33 31.06
CA LEU A 117 -18.41 -9.98 31.20
C LEU A 117 -19.92 -9.97 31.02
N LYS A 118 -20.46 -10.64 30.00
CA LYS A 118 -21.91 -10.75 29.74
C LYS A 118 -22.64 -11.43 30.87
N THR A 119 -22.11 -12.55 31.36
CA THR A 119 -22.65 -13.29 32.51
C THR A 119 -22.68 -12.40 33.74
N PHE A 120 -21.59 -11.72 34.06
CA PHE A 120 -21.48 -10.81 35.19
C PHE A 120 -22.50 -9.65 35.08
N LEU A 121 -22.53 -8.95 33.96
CA LEU A 121 -23.44 -7.81 33.77
C LEU A 121 -24.90 -8.25 33.79
N PHE A 122 -25.23 -9.41 33.22
CA PHE A 122 -26.59 -9.93 33.26
C PHE A 122 -26.97 -10.36 34.69
N GLY A 123 -26.07 -11.02 35.40
CA GLY A 123 -26.24 -11.39 36.82
C GLY A 123 -26.47 -10.17 37.71
N MET A 124 -25.67 -9.12 37.54
CA MET A 124 -25.89 -7.84 38.26
C MET A 124 -27.31 -7.28 38.04
N MET A 125 -27.80 -7.30 36.80
CA MET A 125 -29.16 -6.85 36.50
C MET A 125 -30.25 -7.79 36.98
N PHE A 126 -29.97 -9.08 37.07
CA PHE A 126 -30.92 -10.08 37.58
C PHE A 126 -31.04 -10.02 39.10
N PHE A 127 -29.92 -10.03 39.83
CA PHE A 127 -29.89 -10.11 41.31
C PHE A 127 -30.17 -8.76 41.99
N PHE A 128 -29.95 -7.60 41.32
CA PHE A 128 -30.16 -6.26 41.88
C PHE A 128 -31.24 -5.44 41.16
N PRO A 129 -32.53 -5.86 41.27
CA PRO A 129 -33.62 -5.21 40.55
C PRO A 129 -33.79 -3.72 40.87
N LYS A 130 -33.52 -3.30 42.13
CA LYS A 130 -33.59 -1.88 42.55
C LYS A 130 -32.57 -0.97 41.87
N ARG A 131 -31.41 -1.52 41.48
CA ARG A 131 -30.33 -0.77 40.79
C ARG A 131 -30.30 -1.02 39.28
N ARG A 132 -31.17 -1.85 38.75
CA ARG A 132 -31.24 -2.24 37.34
C ARG A 132 -31.31 -1.04 36.38
N VAL A 133 -32.09 -0.01 36.74
CA VAL A 133 -32.22 1.21 35.93
C VAL A 133 -30.92 1.97 35.86
N GLN A 134 -30.18 2.04 36.98
CA GLN A 134 -28.89 2.76 37.03
C GLN A 134 -27.85 2.02 36.19
N PHE A 135 -27.69 0.70 36.38
CA PHE A 135 -26.78 -0.11 35.58
C PHE A 135 -27.08 -0.03 34.08
N ARG A 136 -28.35 -0.09 33.70
CA ARG A 136 -28.76 0.03 32.33
C ARG A 136 -28.43 1.41 31.73
N ASN A 137 -28.67 2.47 32.46
CA ASN A 137 -28.33 3.84 32.01
C ASN A 137 -26.83 3.99 31.79
N VAL A 138 -26.00 3.42 32.65
CA VAL A 138 -24.55 3.40 32.49
C VAL A 138 -24.14 2.59 31.25
N LEU A 139 -24.66 1.38 31.10
CA LEU A 139 -24.35 0.53 29.93
C LEU A 139 -24.86 1.16 28.61
N TYR A 140 -26.01 1.80 28.64
CA TYR A 140 -26.54 2.55 27.52
C TYR A 140 -25.64 3.73 27.16
N PHE A 141 -25.20 4.51 28.15
CA PHE A 141 -24.25 5.61 27.92
C PHE A 141 -22.95 5.09 27.31
N ILE A 142 -22.37 4.05 27.87
CA ILE A 142 -21.15 3.40 27.33
C ILE A 142 -21.37 2.91 25.88
N THR A 143 -22.52 2.28 25.60
CA THR A 143 -22.83 1.81 24.25
C THR A 143 -22.89 2.95 23.25
N ILE A 144 -23.59 4.04 23.57
CA ILE A 144 -23.64 5.22 22.71
C ILE A 144 -22.26 5.85 22.56
N PHE A 145 -21.49 5.94 23.65
CA PHE A 145 -20.14 6.48 23.62
C PHE A 145 -19.22 5.68 22.68
N LEU A 146 -19.26 4.37 22.73
CA LEU A 146 -18.47 3.53 21.83
C LEU A 146 -18.86 3.72 20.36
N TYR A 147 -20.16 3.79 20.05
CA TYR A 147 -20.61 4.03 18.67
C TYR A 147 -20.19 5.42 18.16
N VAL A 148 -20.37 6.45 18.97
CA VAL A 148 -19.94 7.82 18.62
C VAL A 148 -18.42 7.88 18.45
N THR A 149 -17.68 7.24 19.35
CA THR A 149 -16.20 7.21 19.27
C THR A 149 -15.74 6.54 17.98
N VAL A 150 -16.35 5.41 17.59
CA VAL A 150 -16.02 4.74 16.32
C VAL A 150 -16.33 5.65 15.12
N ILE A 151 -17.46 6.36 15.13
CA ILE A 151 -17.83 7.29 14.04
C ILE A 151 -16.81 8.44 13.93
N VAL A 152 -16.48 9.09 15.05
CA VAL A 152 -15.54 10.21 15.08
C VAL A 152 -14.12 9.74 14.73
N PHE A 153 -13.67 8.63 15.32
CA PHE A 153 -12.36 8.05 15.06
C PHE A 153 -12.20 7.67 13.59
N ASN A 154 -13.22 7.02 12.99
CA ASN A 154 -13.19 6.68 11.57
C ASN A 154 -13.01 7.92 10.68
N ALA A 155 -13.72 9.00 10.99
CA ALA A 155 -13.60 10.24 10.21
C ALA A 155 -12.20 10.86 10.32
N VAL A 156 -11.61 10.87 11.51
CA VAL A 156 -10.23 11.35 11.72
C VAL A 156 -9.21 10.46 11.01
N SER A 157 -9.36 9.15 11.14
CA SER A 157 -8.49 8.16 10.47
C SER A 157 -8.58 8.28 8.95
N GLU A 158 -9.79 8.46 8.41
CA GLU A 158 -10.02 8.62 6.97
C GLU A 158 -9.43 9.93 6.43
N TYR A 159 -9.48 11.01 7.22
CA TYR A 159 -8.82 12.27 6.89
C TYR A 159 -7.30 12.09 6.77
N PHE A 160 -6.64 11.47 7.75
CA PHE A 160 -5.20 11.24 7.69
C PHE A 160 -4.80 10.30 6.55
N PHE A 161 -5.61 9.29 6.27
CA PHE A 161 -5.37 8.39 5.15
C PHE A 161 -5.48 9.13 3.81
N TYR A 162 -6.50 9.98 3.65
CA TYR A 162 -6.66 10.81 2.45
C TYR A 162 -5.51 11.83 2.31
N ASN A 163 -5.08 12.45 3.41
CA ASN A 163 -3.93 13.36 3.43
C ASN A 163 -2.62 12.69 3.01
N GLU A 164 -2.46 11.40 3.25
CA GLU A 164 -1.25 10.66 2.88
C GLU A 164 -1.32 10.12 1.45
N PHE A 165 -2.45 9.59 1.03
CA PHE A 165 -2.56 8.80 -0.19
C PHE A 165 -3.44 9.43 -1.29
N GLY A 166 -4.17 10.52 -1.02
CA GLY A 166 -5.09 11.16 -1.96
C GLY A 166 -6.32 10.32 -2.34
N VAL A 167 -6.54 9.22 -1.64
CA VAL A 167 -7.66 8.29 -1.83
C VAL A 167 -8.28 7.94 -0.48
N ARG A 168 -9.53 7.46 -0.50
CA ARG A 168 -10.12 6.85 0.70
C ARG A 168 -9.46 5.49 0.96
N TYR A 169 -9.87 4.79 2.05
CA TYR A 169 -9.29 3.50 2.40
C TYR A 169 -9.17 2.57 1.20
N ASN A 170 -8.02 1.93 1.11
CA ASN A 170 -7.71 0.90 0.12
C ASN A 170 -6.96 -0.25 0.80
N PHE A 171 -6.28 -1.11 0.03
CA PHE A 171 -5.52 -2.25 0.56
C PHE A 171 -4.40 -1.85 1.55
N ILE A 172 -3.87 -0.62 1.47
CA ILE A 172 -2.87 -0.13 2.43
C ILE A 172 -3.47 -0.07 3.85
N ALA A 173 -4.73 0.35 3.96
CA ALA A 173 -5.44 0.34 5.24
C ALA A 173 -5.63 -1.09 5.78
N VAL A 174 -5.75 -2.08 4.90
CA VAL A 174 -5.80 -3.51 5.28
C VAL A 174 -4.41 -4.00 5.72
N ASP A 175 -3.35 -3.60 5.01
CA ASP A 175 -1.96 -3.91 5.40
C ASP A 175 -1.63 -3.37 6.80
N TYR A 176 -2.18 -2.21 7.16
CA TYR A 176 -2.02 -1.61 8.49
C TYR A 176 -2.57 -2.49 9.63
N LEU A 177 -3.51 -3.38 9.35
CA LEU A 177 -3.97 -4.38 10.32
C LEU A 177 -3.01 -5.56 10.47
N ILE A 178 -2.18 -5.82 9.45
CA ILE A 178 -1.22 -6.93 9.45
C ILE A 178 0.07 -6.50 10.17
N TYR A 179 0.59 -5.33 9.82
CA TYR A 179 1.83 -4.78 10.38
C TYR A 179 1.55 -3.75 11.49
N THR A 180 0.73 -4.16 12.46
CA THR A 180 0.18 -3.27 13.48
C THR A 180 1.26 -2.57 14.31
N ASN A 181 2.37 -3.24 14.62
CA ASN A 181 3.44 -2.68 15.45
C ASN A 181 4.17 -1.53 14.74
N GLU A 182 4.55 -1.75 13.48
CA GLU A 182 5.24 -0.75 12.66
C GLU A 182 4.34 0.46 12.39
N VAL A 183 3.05 0.20 12.13
CA VAL A 183 2.06 1.26 11.91
C VAL A 183 1.80 2.08 13.16
N ILE A 184 1.60 1.43 14.31
CA ILE A 184 1.44 2.13 15.59
C ILE A 184 2.69 2.94 15.91
N GLY A 185 3.89 2.36 15.74
CA GLY A 185 5.14 3.06 15.93
C GLY A 185 5.26 4.28 15.04
N ASN A 186 4.99 4.15 13.73
CA ASN A 186 5.01 5.27 12.79
C ASN A 186 4.00 6.37 13.18
N ILE A 187 2.78 6.00 13.61
CA ILE A 187 1.77 6.96 14.07
C ILE A 187 2.26 7.71 15.31
N LEU A 188 2.84 7.00 16.29
CA LEU A 188 3.35 7.60 17.53
C LEU A 188 4.54 8.56 17.26
N GLU A 189 5.39 8.24 16.30
CA GLU A 189 6.55 9.05 15.94
C GLU A 189 6.21 10.23 15.01
N SER A 190 5.17 10.07 14.15
CA SER A 190 4.85 11.04 13.08
C SER A 190 3.78 12.04 13.46
N TYR A 191 2.88 11.70 14.37
CA TYR A 191 1.69 12.51 14.69
C TYR A 191 1.62 12.86 16.17
N PRO A 192 1.00 14.01 16.53
CA PRO A 192 0.74 14.39 17.91
C PRO A 192 -0.44 13.57 18.46
N VAL A 193 -0.18 12.30 18.80
CA VAL A 193 -1.21 11.30 19.14
C VAL A 193 -2.06 11.73 20.34
N LEU A 194 -1.45 12.26 21.41
CA LEU A 194 -2.16 12.62 22.62
C LEU A 194 -3.22 13.73 22.38
N PRO A 195 -2.90 14.86 21.73
CA PRO A 195 -3.91 15.86 21.33
C PRO A 195 -5.02 15.28 20.43
N LEU A 196 -4.67 14.42 19.45
CA LEU A 196 -5.65 13.83 18.54
C LEU A 196 -6.64 12.92 19.27
N PHE A 197 -6.16 11.99 20.10
CA PHE A 197 -7.02 11.10 20.88
C PHE A 197 -7.83 11.88 21.91
N SER A 198 -7.27 12.92 22.55
CA SER A 198 -7.99 13.80 23.45
C SER A 198 -9.13 14.53 22.72
N GLY A 199 -8.89 15.02 21.52
CA GLY A 199 -9.91 15.64 20.67
C GLY A 199 -11.03 14.67 20.31
N VAL A 200 -10.70 13.47 19.86
CA VAL A 200 -11.66 12.39 19.56
C VAL A 200 -12.49 12.07 20.81
N PHE A 201 -11.85 11.91 21.97
CA PHE A 201 -12.52 11.61 23.25
C PHE A 201 -13.50 12.73 23.66
N ILE A 202 -13.06 14.00 23.64
CA ILE A 202 -13.88 15.14 24.05
C ILE A 202 -15.10 15.31 23.13
N ILE A 203 -14.90 15.24 21.81
CA ILE A 203 -15.98 15.34 20.83
C ILE A 203 -16.97 14.17 21.01
N SER A 204 -16.46 12.96 21.16
CA SER A 204 -17.29 11.77 21.37
C SER A 204 -18.08 11.85 22.66
N LEU A 205 -17.47 12.33 23.73
CA LEU A 205 -18.13 12.52 25.03
C LEU A 205 -19.25 13.57 24.94
N ALA A 206 -18.99 14.71 24.33
CA ALA A 206 -19.97 15.79 24.15
C ALA A 206 -21.19 15.33 23.33
N LEU A 207 -20.96 14.66 22.19
CA LEU A 207 -22.03 14.10 21.36
C LEU A 207 -22.81 13.01 22.10
N THR A 208 -22.12 12.17 22.85
CA THR A 208 -22.75 11.12 23.66
C THR A 208 -23.63 11.71 24.74
N ILE A 209 -23.16 12.71 25.49
CA ILE A 209 -23.96 13.42 26.50
C ILE A 209 -25.21 13.99 25.85
N TRP A 210 -25.08 14.65 24.70
CA TRP A 210 -26.20 15.23 23.98
C TRP A 210 -27.24 14.16 23.58
N VAL A 211 -26.82 13.04 22.95
CA VAL A 211 -27.70 11.92 22.58
C VAL A 211 -28.37 11.34 23.83
N TYR A 212 -27.58 11.08 24.89
CA TYR A 212 -28.05 10.49 26.12
C TYR A 212 -29.16 11.37 26.79
N LEU A 213 -28.91 12.66 26.89
CA LEU A 213 -29.90 13.61 27.50
C LEU A 213 -31.20 13.66 26.69
N LYS A 214 -31.14 13.58 25.36
CA LYS A 214 -32.31 13.59 24.47
C LYS A 214 -33.08 12.26 24.46
N THR A 215 -32.46 11.15 24.85
CA THR A 215 -33.03 9.81 24.64
C THR A 215 -33.31 9.02 25.91
N ARG A 216 -32.62 9.31 27.04
CA ARG A 216 -32.70 8.51 28.29
C ARG A 216 -34.14 8.34 28.85
N LYS A 217 -35.01 9.33 28.70
CA LYS A 217 -36.37 9.27 29.25
C LYS A 217 -37.31 8.34 28.50
N GLY A 218 -37.02 7.97 27.24
CA GLY A 218 -37.83 7.11 26.40
C GLY A 218 -37.39 5.67 26.31
N LEU A 219 -36.32 5.27 27.03
CA LEU A 219 -35.71 3.94 26.92
C LEU A 219 -36.57 2.78 27.48
N LEU A 220 -37.49 3.11 28.38
CA LEU A 220 -38.28 2.12 29.15
C LEU A 220 -39.62 1.76 28.53
N ASP A 221 -40.14 2.59 27.62
CA ASP A 221 -41.43 2.31 27.01
C ASP A 221 -41.26 1.26 25.89
N LEU A 222 -41.53 0.02 26.08
CA LEU A 222 -41.27 -1.05 25.11
C LEU A 222 -42.51 -1.45 24.34
N PRO A 223 -42.41 -1.64 23.00
CA PRO A 223 -43.49 -2.22 22.25
C PRO A 223 -43.73 -3.68 22.66
N ASN A 224 -44.94 -4.16 22.40
CA ASN A 224 -45.29 -5.56 22.49
C ASN A 224 -44.29 -6.44 21.69
N ILE A 225 -44.11 -7.67 22.10
CA ILE A 225 -43.21 -8.64 21.45
C ILE A 225 -43.53 -8.82 19.95
N PHE A 226 -44.81 -8.75 19.58
CA PHE A 226 -45.26 -8.81 18.19
C PHE A 226 -44.73 -7.61 17.36
N ILE A 227 -44.81 -6.39 17.92
CA ILE A 227 -44.28 -5.19 17.27
C ILE A 227 -42.75 -5.27 17.14
N LYS A 228 -42.05 -5.84 18.13
CA LYS A 228 -40.59 -6.10 18.03
C LYS A 228 -40.26 -7.06 16.90
N GLY A 229 -41.05 -8.13 16.74
CA GLY A 229 -40.91 -9.10 15.65
C GLY A 229 -41.07 -8.45 14.28
N ILE A 230 -42.15 -7.68 14.08
CA ILE A 230 -42.36 -6.94 12.82
C ILE A 230 -41.24 -5.96 12.56
N SER A 231 -40.78 -5.20 13.59
CA SER A 231 -39.71 -4.25 13.48
C SER A 231 -38.38 -4.92 13.10
N LEU A 232 -38.09 -6.10 13.62
CA LEU A 232 -36.91 -6.87 13.29
C LEU A 232 -36.95 -7.38 11.84
N VAL A 233 -38.11 -7.90 11.39
CA VAL A 233 -38.29 -8.34 10.01
C VAL A 233 -38.15 -7.16 9.04
N ALA A 234 -38.80 -6.02 9.33
CA ALA A 234 -38.70 -4.81 8.51
C ALA A 234 -37.27 -4.31 8.42
N TYR A 235 -36.53 -4.34 9.53
CA TYR A 235 -35.11 -3.99 9.52
C TYR A 235 -34.26 -4.98 8.74
N GLY A 236 -34.54 -6.27 8.81
CA GLY A 236 -33.88 -7.29 8.03
C GLY A 236 -34.05 -7.08 6.51
N ILE A 237 -35.28 -6.75 6.08
CA ILE A 237 -35.55 -6.38 4.68
C ILE A 237 -34.75 -5.12 4.29
N LEU A 238 -34.79 -4.09 5.13
CA LEU A 238 -34.05 -2.84 4.89
C LEU A 238 -32.53 -3.09 4.81
N LEU A 239 -31.98 -3.92 5.69
CA LEU A 239 -30.58 -4.31 5.69
C LEU A 239 -30.18 -5.03 4.39
N THR A 240 -30.98 -6.01 3.97
CA THR A 240 -30.74 -6.75 2.72
C THR A 240 -30.83 -5.83 1.51
N ALA A 241 -31.84 -4.96 1.46
CA ALA A 241 -31.97 -3.95 0.42
C ALA A 241 -30.77 -2.98 0.39
N SER A 242 -30.26 -2.59 1.57
CA SER A 242 -29.08 -1.71 1.68
C SER A 242 -27.82 -2.37 1.14
N VAL A 243 -27.58 -3.65 1.44
CA VAL A 243 -26.43 -4.40 0.89
C VAL A 243 -26.52 -4.48 -0.64
N PHE A 244 -27.70 -4.80 -1.17
CA PHE A 244 -27.91 -4.87 -2.61
C PHE A 244 -27.74 -3.51 -3.28
N ALA A 245 -28.30 -2.44 -2.70
CA ALA A 245 -28.19 -1.08 -3.23
C ALA A 245 -26.73 -0.59 -3.27
N LEU A 246 -25.94 -0.84 -2.20
CA LEU A 246 -24.52 -0.46 -2.17
C LEU A 246 -23.72 -1.09 -3.31
N SER A 247 -24.01 -2.32 -3.70
CA SER A 247 -23.32 -2.98 -4.82
C SER A 247 -23.55 -2.27 -6.16
N LYS A 248 -24.57 -1.42 -6.29
CA LYS A 248 -24.95 -0.69 -7.49
C LYS A 248 -24.57 0.79 -7.48
N ILE A 249 -24.28 1.35 -6.30
CA ILE A 249 -23.92 2.77 -6.16
C ILE A 249 -22.44 2.93 -6.42
N LYS A 250 -22.08 3.31 -7.65
CA LYS A 250 -20.71 3.68 -8.03
C LYS A 250 -20.74 4.87 -8.98
N LEU A 251 -19.90 5.86 -8.72
CA LEU A 251 -19.63 6.92 -9.69
C LEU A 251 -18.47 6.45 -10.58
N ASN A 252 -18.68 6.42 -11.89
CA ASN A 252 -17.65 6.11 -12.87
C ASN A 252 -17.26 7.39 -13.61
N SER A 253 -16.44 8.21 -12.96
CA SER A 253 -15.83 9.38 -13.57
C SER A 253 -14.41 9.06 -14.04
N SER A 254 -13.95 9.76 -15.07
CA SER A 254 -12.53 9.78 -15.45
C SER A 254 -11.64 10.51 -14.42
N ASN A 255 -12.25 11.32 -13.55
CA ASN A 255 -11.57 12.00 -12.47
C ASN A 255 -11.64 11.15 -11.19
N ILE A 256 -10.50 10.61 -10.76
CA ILE A 256 -10.41 9.73 -9.59
C ILE A 256 -10.89 10.42 -8.31
N PHE A 257 -10.62 11.73 -8.14
CA PHE A 257 -11.08 12.46 -6.95
C PHE A 257 -12.60 12.50 -6.84
N GLN A 258 -13.34 12.60 -7.97
CA GLN A 258 -14.81 12.52 -7.94
C GLN A 258 -15.26 11.15 -7.44
N ASN A 259 -14.62 10.07 -7.90
CA ASN A 259 -14.93 8.71 -7.48
C ASN A 259 -14.63 8.52 -5.99
N GLU A 260 -13.47 8.97 -5.51
CA GLU A 260 -13.06 8.84 -4.11
C GLU A 260 -13.93 9.68 -3.16
N ILE A 261 -14.24 10.93 -3.49
CA ILE A 261 -15.06 11.81 -2.65
C ILE A 261 -16.50 11.31 -2.57
N SER A 262 -17.07 10.77 -3.67
CA SER A 262 -18.42 10.20 -3.67
C SER A 262 -18.52 8.88 -2.89
N ALA A 263 -17.46 8.09 -2.82
CA ALA A 263 -17.44 6.80 -2.14
C ALA A 263 -17.64 6.93 -0.61
N ASN A 264 -17.88 5.81 0.05
CA ASN A 264 -17.83 5.70 1.51
C ASN A 264 -16.57 4.90 1.90
N GLY A 265 -15.76 5.41 2.84
CA GLY A 265 -14.49 4.81 3.24
C GLY A 265 -14.62 3.39 3.78
N LEU A 266 -15.66 3.09 4.56
CA LEU A 266 -15.89 1.74 5.08
C LEU A 266 -16.22 0.73 3.97
N VAL A 267 -16.94 1.16 2.92
CA VAL A 267 -17.18 0.30 1.74
C VAL A 267 -15.88 0.02 1.01
N LYS A 268 -15.06 1.05 0.80
CA LYS A 268 -13.74 0.91 0.16
C LYS A 268 -12.83 -0.03 0.97
N PHE A 269 -12.83 0.11 2.29
CA PHE A 269 -12.08 -0.78 3.18
C PHE A 269 -12.56 -2.23 3.07
N TYR A 270 -13.88 -2.45 3.12
CA TYR A 270 -14.48 -3.79 3.01
C TYR A 270 -14.17 -4.43 1.66
N ASP A 271 -14.29 -3.68 0.57
CA ASP A 271 -13.94 -4.14 -0.77
C ASP A 271 -12.46 -4.54 -0.85
N ALA A 272 -11.55 -3.72 -0.31
CA ALA A 272 -10.12 -4.02 -0.27
C ALA A 272 -9.79 -5.24 0.61
N PHE A 273 -10.49 -5.39 1.74
CA PHE A 273 -10.30 -6.54 2.63
C PHE A 273 -10.71 -7.87 1.99
N ASN A 274 -11.81 -7.89 1.24
CA ASN A 274 -12.32 -9.11 0.61
C ASN A 274 -11.60 -9.47 -0.70
N ASN A 275 -11.07 -8.49 -1.41
CA ASN A 275 -10.47 -8.68 -2.74
C ASN A 275 -8.94 -8.74 -2.67
N LYS A 276 -8.37 -9.45 -1.70
CA LYS A 276 -6.91 -9.61 -1.53
C LYS A 276 -6.25 -10.34 -2.70
N ILE A 277 -6.96 -11.24 -3.35
CA ILE A 277 -6.47 -11.99 -4.51
C ILE A 277 -7.31 -11.56 -5.71
N LEU A 278 -6.67 -10.86 -6.65
CA LEU A 278 -7.28 -10.50 -7.92
C LEU A 278 -6.83 -11.51 -8.98
N ASP A 279 -7.66 -12.51 -9.24
CA ASP A 279 -7.43 -13.43 -10.36
C ASP A 279 -7.59 -12.66 -11.67
N PHE A 280 -6.52 -12.60 -12.47
CA PHE A 280 -6.52 -11.83 -13.71
C PHE A 280 -7.61 -12.32 -14.68
N ASP A 281 -7.75 -13.64 -14.82
CA ASP A 281 -8.70 -14.24 -15.78
C ASP A 281 -10.16 -13.92 -15.44
N VAL A 282 -10.46 -13.70 -14.15
CA VAL A 282 -11.80 -13.40 -13.67
C VAL A 282 -12.12 -11.91 -13.78
N PHE A 283 -11.22 -11.05 -13.34
CA PHE A 283 -11.52 -9.64 -13.11
C PHE A 283 -11.10 -8.72 -14.26
N TYR A 284 -10.10 -9.09 -15.07
CA TYR A 284 -9.54 -8.20 -16.09
C TYR A 284 -10.00 -8.59 -17.50
N PRO A 285 -9.85 -7.68 -18.48
CA PRO A 285 -10.07 -8.05 -19.87
C PRO A 285 -9.03 -9.08 -20.30
N THR A 286 -9.49 -10.10 -21.04
CA THR A 286 -8.66 -11.20 -21.53
C THR A 286 -8.85 -11.37 -23.03
N MET A 287 -7.87 -12.01 -23.65
CA MET A 287 -7.93 -12.49 -25.02
C MET A 287 -7.65 -14.00 -25.06
N ASP A 288 -7.64 -14.59 -26.24
CA ASP A 288 -7.22 -16.00 -26.38
C ASP A 288 -5.82 -16.18 -25.78
N THR A 289 -5.69 -17.18 -24.90
CA THR A 289 -4.46 -17.39 -24.13
C THR A 289 -3.27 -17.70 -25.03
N GLN A 290 -3.45 -18.56 -26.07
CA GLN A 290 -2.35 -18.88 -26.98
C GLN A 290 -1.93 -17.67 -27.82
N LYS A 291 -2.91 -16.84 -28.22
CA LYS A 291 -2.63 -15.59 -28.91
C LYS A 291 -1.86 -14.62 -28.04
N ALA A 292 -2.26 -14.45 -26.77
CA ALA A 292 -1.56 -13.60 -25.80
C ALA A 292 -0.09 -14.05 -25.59
N LEU A 293 0.12 -15.36 -25.42
CA LEU A 293 1.44 -15.95 -25.29
C LEU A 293 2.31 -15.69 -26.52
N ASN A 294 1.79 -15.94 -27.73
CA ASN A 294 2.51 -15.74 -28.96
C ASN A 294 2.89 -14.27 -29.19
N GLU A 295 1.99 -13.33 -28.85
CA GLU A 295 2.27 -11.90 -28.94
C GLU A 295 3.39 -11.48 -27.97
N GLU A 296 3.39 -11.99 -26.72
CA GLU A 296 4.44 -11.65 -25.76
C GLU A 296 5.77 -12.29 -26.11
N LEU A 297 5.79 -13.56 -26.49
CA LEU A 297 7.00 -14.24 -26.97
C LEU A 297 7.58 -13.55 -28.21
N GLY A 298 6.73 -13.11 -29.13
CA GLY A 298 7.15 -12.31 -30.29
C GLY A 298 7.83 -11.00 -29.91
N ARG A 299 7.30 -10.28 -28.89
CA ARG A 299 7.95 -9.05 -28.36
C ARG A 299 9.28 -9.33 -27.66
N LEU A 300 9.45 -10.54 -27.12
CA LEU A 300 10.70 -10.99 -26.52
C LEU A 300 11.66 -11.63 -27.52
N HIS A 301 11.30 -11.65 -28.81
CA HIS A 301 12.07 -12.27 -29.91
C HIS A 301 12.47 -13.72 -29.60
N THR A 302 11.51 -14.52 -29.11
CA THR A 302 11.69 -15.92 -28.76
C THR A 302 10.41 -16.72 -29.03
N ASP A 303 10.54 -18.04 -29.13
CA ASP A 303 9.41 -18.98 -29.25
C ASP A 303 9.02 -19.62 -27.90
N ARG A 304 9.87 -19.46 -26.85
CA ARG A 304 9.66 -20.06 -25.53
C ARG A 304 10.45 -19.39 -24.41
N LEU A 305 10.07 -19.71 -23.16
CA LEU A 305 10.88 -19.45 -21.96
C LEU A 305 11.50 -20.76 -21.43
N PRO A 306 12.72 -20.73 -20.87
CA PRO A 306 13.64 -19.56 -20.85
C PRO A 306 14.20 -19.23 -22.23
N ARG A 307 14.46 -17.97 -22.50
CA ARG A 307 15.16 -17.52 -23.70
C ARG A 307 16.65 -17.40 -23.43
N MET A 308 17.49 -17.69 -24.44
CA MET A 308 18.94 -17.52 -24.35
C MET A 308 19.32 -16.08 -24.70
N ILE A 309 19.85 -15.35 -23.74
CA ILE A 309 20.51 -14.05 -23.97
C ILE A 309 21.99 -14.38 -24.22
N LYS A 310 22.50 -14.02 -25.38
CA LYS A 310 23.90 -14.23 -25.77
C LYS A 310 24.60 -12.92 -25.98
N SER A 311 25.84 -12.82 -25.52
CA SER A 311 26.76 -11.76 -25.91
C SER A 311 27.82 -12.35 -26.85
N ASP A 312 28.18 -11.58 -27.85
CA ASP A 312 29.29 -11.93 -28.76
C ASP A 312 30.67 -11.54 -28.19
N SER A 313 30.66 -10.82 -27.07
CA SER A 313 31.86 -10.36 -26.36
C SER A 313 32.11 -11.20 -25.11
N ALA A 314 33.35 -11.21 -24.61
CA ALA A 314 33.70 -11.87 -23.38
C ALA A 314 32.96 -11.25 -22.17
N GLU A 315 32.50 -12.10 -21.26
CA GLU A 315 31.83 -11.66 -20.03
C GLU A 315 32.79 -10.83 -19.16
N ILE A 316 32.25 -9.74 -18.60
CA ILE A 316 32.99 -8.81 -17.74
C ILE A 316 32.59 -9.06 -16.30
N THR A 317 33.54 -9.49 -15.47
CA THR A 317 33.31 -9.73 -14.05
C THR A 317 33.60 -8.48 -13.24
N LYS A 318 32.59 -7.86 -12.70
CA LYS A 318 32.64 -6.71 -11.79
C LYS A 318 31.81 -7.00 -10.55
N ASN A 319 32.21 -6.50 -9.39
CA ASN A 319 31.29 -6.43 -8.27
C ASN A 319 30.09 -5.54 -8.63
N VAL A 320 28.95 -5.82 -8.08
CA VAL A 320 27.73 -5.03 -8.30
C VAL A 320 27.08 -4.66 -6.99
N VAL A 321 26.78 -3.37 -6.83
CA VAL A 321 25.97 -2.84 -5.73
C VAL A 321 24.74 -2.20 -6.33
N LEU A 322 23.58 -2.75 -6.05
CA LEU A 322 22.28 -2.16 -6.38
C LEU A 322 21.75 -1.41 -5.14
N ILE A 323 21.60 -0.10 -5.24
CA ILE A 323 21.01 0.74 -4.20
C ILE A 323 19.60 1.11 -4.65
N SER A 324 18.61 0.52 -4.01
CA SER A 324 17.20 0.91 -4.16
C SER A 324 16.90 2.04 -3.18
N VAL A 325 16.61 3.23 -3.70
CA VAL A 325 16.41 4.42 -2.88
C VAL A 325 14.93 4.59 -2.58
N GLU A 326 14.58 4.56 -1.31
CA GLU A 326 13.21 4.68 -0.80
C GLU A 326 12.54 5.98 -1.28
N SER A 327 11.41 5.86 -1.98
CA SER A 327 10.49 6.96 -2.35
C SER A 327 11.17 8.15 -3.03
N LEU A 328 12.21 7.94 -3.84
CA LEU A 328 12.93 9.01 -4.52
C LEU A 328 12.25 9.33 -5.87
N SER A 329 11.34 10.32 -5.88
CA SER A 329 10.76 10.82 -7.15
C SER A 329 11.80 11.57 -7.98
N ALA A 330 11.67 11.55 -9.30
CA ALA A 330 12.49 12.35 -10.20
C ALA A 330 12.44 13.85 -9.88
N GLU A 331 11.31 14.35 -9.42
CA GLU A 331 11.09 15.76 -9.04
C GLU A 331 12.02 16.29 -7.94
N PHE A 332 12.70 15.44 -7.17
CA PHE A 332 13.66 15.87 -6.15
C PHE A 332 15.04 16.21 -6.71
N MET A 333 15.39 15.77 -7.92
CA MET A 333 16.72 15.97 -8.48
C MET A 333 16.80 17.22 -9.35
N ALA A 334 17.94 17.92 -9.27
CA ALA A 334 18.19 19.15 -10.03
C ALA A 334 18.14 18.92 -11.55
N MET A 335 18.54 17.75 -12.04
CA MET A 335 18.47 17.41 -13.46
C MET A 335 17.03 17.40 -14.02
N TYR A 336 16.01 17.21 -13.19
CA TYR A 336 14.59 17.30 -13.53
C TYR A 336 13.97 18.67 -13.16
N GLY A 337 14.80 19.64 -12.76
CA GLY A 337 14.40 21.01 -12.52
C GLY A 337 14.21 21.42 -11.07
N ASN A 338 14.51 20.56 -10.10
CA ASN A 338 14.47 20.91 -8.68
C ASN A 338 15.54 21.96 -8.36
N LYS A 339 15.17 22.99 -7.58
CA LYS A 339 16.08 24.08 -7.18
C LYS A 339 16.43 24.09 -5.69
N ASP A 340 15.79 23.21 -4.90
CA ASP A 340 15.88 23.21 -3.44
C ASP A 340 17.14 22.47 -2.93
N ASN A 341 17.95 21.94 -3.85
CA ASN A 341 19.23 21.28 -3.56
C ASN A 341 19.09 20.16 -2.50
N VAL A 342 18.08 19.32 -2.70
CA VAL A 342 17.80 18.20 -1.76
C VAL A 342 18.57 16.93 -2.08
N THR A 343 19.16 16.81 -3.29
CA THR A 343 19.96 15.66 -3.73
C THR A 343 21.35 16.04 -4.26
N PRO A 344 22.14 16.87 -3.54
CA PRO A 344 23.38 17.42 -4.09
C PRO A 344 24.42 16.38 -4.48
N PHE A 345 24.49 15.24 -3.78
CA PHE A 345 25.43 14.18 -4.12
C PHE A 345 24.96 13.38 -5.35
N LEU A 346 23.70 12.96 -5.38
CA LEU A 346 23.15 12.21 -6.53
C LEU A 346 23.14 13.07 -7.80
N ASP A 347 22.88 14.38 -7.70
CA ASP A 347 22.99 15.31 -8.83
C ASP A 347 24.43 15.40 -9.36
N SER A 348 25.41 15.47 -8.47
CA SER A 348 26.83 15.44 -8.87
C SER A 348 27.21 14.08 -9.48
N LEU A 349 26.81 12.97 -8.87
CA LEU A 349 27.10 11.62 -9.35
C LEU A 349 26.48 11.36 -10.73
N SER A 350 25.31 11.92 -10.99
CA SER A 350 24.60 11.77 -12.26
C SER A 350 25.41 12.31 -13.45
N GLN A 351 26.25 13.31 -13.23
CA GLN A 351 27.12 13.89 -14.27
C GLN A 351 28.27 12.92 -14.68
N HIS A 352 28.55 11.93 -13.85
CA HIS A 352 29.59 10.93 -14.06
C HIS A 352 29.03 9.52 -14.33
N SER A 353 27.73 9.41 -14.58
CA SER A 353 27.00 8.15 -14.71
C SER A 353 26.32 8.00 -16.07
N LEU A 354 25.98 6.77 -16.41
CA LEU A 354 24.92 6.49 -17.38
C LEU A 354 23.58 6.74 -16.67
N VAL A 355 22.82 7.72 -17.13
CA VAL A 355 21.58 8.18 -16.52
C VAL A 355 20.38 7.86 -17.40
N PHE A 356 19.35 7.26 -16.82
CA PHE A 356 18.07 6.97 -17.46
C PHE A 356 17.10 8.12 -17.16
N THR A 357 16.92 9.03 -18.11
CA THR A 357 16.14 10.24 -17.88
C THR A 357 14.64 10.06 -18.06
N ASN A 358 14.21 8.95 -18.68
CA ASN A 358 12.80 8.64 -18.95
C ASN A 358 12.41 7.26 -18.41
N LEU A 359 12.71 7.04 -17.13
CA LEU A 359 12.51 5.80 -16.38
C LEU A 359 11.27 5.88 -15.50
N TYR A 360 10.46 4.81 -15.53
CA TYR A 360 9.22 4.73 -14.75
C TYR A 360 9.20 3.52 -13.82
N ALA A 361 8.82 3.77 -12.56
CA ALA A 361 8.56 2.73 -11.56
C ALA A 361 7.35 1.89 -11.94
N THR A 362 7.38 0.61 -11.62
CA THR A 362 6.27 -0.31 -11.90
C THR A 362 5.10 -0.17 -10.95
N GLY A 363 5.30 0.51 -9.83
CA GLY A 363 4.28 0.69 -8.82
C GLY A 363 4.57 1.84 -7.86
N ASN A 364 3.74 1.96 -6.85
CA ASN A 364 3.76 3.06 -5.89
C ASN A 364 4.10 2.59 -4.45
N ARG A 365 4.77 1.43 -4.34
CA ARG A 365 5.17 0.82 -3.06
C ARG A 365 6.52 0.13 -3.20
N THR A 366 7.30 0.11 -2.10
CA THR A 366 8.60 -0.55 -2.00
C THR A 366 8.60 -1.98 -2.55
N VAL A 367 7.62 -2.79 -2.16
CA VAL A 367 7.52 -4.19 -2.64
C VAL A 367 7.35 -4.32 -4.14
N ARG A 368 6.78 -3.31 -4.84
CA ARG A 368 6.69 -3.29 -6.30
C ARG A 368 8.01 -2.93 -6.96
N GLY A 369 8.74 -1.98 -6.39
CA GLY A 369 10.10 -1.66 -6.84
C GLY A 369 11.05 -2.83 -6.64
N LEU A 370 11.02 -3.49 -5.48
CA LEU A 370 11.79 -4.69 -5.21
C LEU A 370 11.43 -5.84 -6.18
N GLU A 371 10.13 -6.05 -6.45
CA GLU A 371 9.64 -7.01 -7.44
C GLU A 371 10.22 -6.71 -8.83
N ALA A 372 10.13 -5.45 -9.28
CA ALA A 372 10.63 -5.03 -10.59
C ALA A 372 12.13 -5.23 -10.77
N LEU A 373 12.92 -4.84 -9.75
CA LEU A 373 14.39 -4.93 -9.81
C LEU A 373 14.91 -6.35 -9.60
N THR A 374 14.12 -7.22 -8.97
CA THR A 374 14.54 -8.59 -8.66
C THR A 374 14.03 -9.59 -9.69
N LEU A 375 12.75 -9.49 -10.10
CA LEU A 375 12.11 -10.43 -11.04
C LEU A 375 12.12 -9.93 -12.48
N CYS A 376 12.31 -8.63 -12.71
CA CYS A 376 12.33 -7.99 -14.04
C CYS A 376 11.10 -8.36 -14.91
N ILE A 377 9.91 -8.32 -14.28
CA ILE A 377 8.61 -8.59 -14.92
C ILE A 377 7.65 -7.44 -14.70
N PRO A 378 6.63 -7.27 -15.56
CA PRO A 378 5.53 -6.32 -15.30
C PRO A 378 4.84 -6.58 -13.97
N PRO A 379 4.31 -5.54 -13.30
CA PRO A 379 3.57 -5.72 -12.07
C PRO A 379 2.30 -6.55 -12.31
N THR A 380 1.91 -7.33 -11.33
CA THR A 380 0.72 -8.18 -11.43
C THR A 380 -0.44 -7.61 -10.64
N ALA A 381 -1.66 -7.98 -10.99
CA ALA A 381 -2.87 -7.61 -10.23
C ALA A 381 -2.79 -8.08 -8.77
N GLY A 382 -3.31 -7.29 -7.86
CA GLY A 382 -3.34 -7.60 -6.44
C GLY A 382 -2.01 -7.36 -5.72
N GLU A 383 -1.69 -8.21 -4.76
CA GLU A 383 -0.46 -8.09 -3.97
C GLU A 383 0.79 -8.33 -4.82
N SER A 384 1.88 -7.60 -4.50
CA SER A 384 3.22 -7.88 -5.02
C SER A 384 3.64 -9.33 -4.72
N ILE A 385 4.36 -9.94 -5.64
CA ILE A 385 4.91 -11.29 -5.48
C ILE A 385 5.77 -11.39 -4.22
N VAL A 386 6.48 -10.34 -3.85
CA VAL A 386 7.27 -10.27 -2.61
C VAL A 386 6.44 -10.68 -1.39
N LYS A 387 5.19 -10.24 -1.30
CA LYS A 387 4.28 -10.50 -0.17
C LYS A 387 3.52 -11.82 -0.26
N ARG A 388 3.44 -12.44 -1.43
CA ARG A 388 2.65 -13.65 -1.64
C ARG A 388 3.26 -14.87 -0.95
N LYS A 389 2.43 -15.88 -0.69
CA LYS A 389 2.89 -17.17 -0.11
C LYS A 389 3.75 -17.98 -1.08
N ASP A 390 3.55 -17.81 -2.39
CA ASP A 390 4.27 -18.49 -3.48
C ASP A 390 5.44 -17.68 -4.03
N ASN A 391 6.10 -16.89 -3.17
CA ASN A 391 7.16 -15.95 -3.53
C ASN A 391 8.56 -16.57 -3.70
N LYS A 392 8.73 -17.87 -3.41
CA LYS A 392 10.01 -18.59 -3.43
C LYS A 392 10.30 -19.26 -4.77
N ASN A 393 11.57 -19.65 -4.97
CA ASN A 393 12.06 -20.37 -6.17
C ASN A 393 11.82 -19.61 -7.47
N LYS A 394 11.68 -18.29 -7.44
CA LYS A 394 11.51 -17.46 -8.63
C LYS A 394 12.84 -17.25 -9.33
N PHE A 395 12.79 -17.12 -10.66
CA PHE A 395 13.95 -16.68 -11.42
C PHE A 395 14.20 -15.18 -11.15
N THR A 396 15.38 -14.87 -10.62
CA THR A 396 15.71 -13.54 -10.11
C THR A 396 17.04 -13.03 -10.68
N THR A 397 17.27 -11.73 -10.54
CA THR A 397 18.60 -11.13 -10.82
C THR A 397 19.70 -11.79 -9.97
N GLY A 398 19.40 -12.14 -8.72
CA GLY A 398 20.32 -12.91 -7.88
C GLY A 398 20.63 -14.30 -8.41
N SER A 399 19.66 -14.98 -9.05
CA SER A 399 19.93 -16.29 -9.64
C SER A 399 20.86 -16.21 -10.85
N VAL A 400 20.77 -15.11 -11.63
CA VAL A 400 21.74 -14.85 -12.73
C VAL A 400 23.13 -14.63 -12.15
N PHE A 401 23.31 -13.76 -11.16
CA PHE A 401 24.60 -13.52 -10.53
C PHE A 401 25.17 -14.79 -9.87
N LYS A 402 24.33 -15.58 -9.20
CA LYS A 402 24.78 -16.89 -8.64
C LYS A 402 25.29 -17.84 -9.70
N SER A 403 24.64 -17.91 -10.86
CA SER A 403 25.10 -18.76 -11.98
C SER A 403 26.46 -18.32 -12.50
N LYS A 404 26.90 -17.11 -12.22
CA LYS A 404 28.22 -16.52 -12.52
C LYS A 404 29.20 -16.59 -11.33
N GLY A 405 28.84 -17.27 -10.25
CA GLY A 405 29.71 -17.48 -9.07
C GLY A 405 29.77 -16.36 -8.07
N TYR A 406 28.83 -15.38 -8.12
CA TYR A 406 28.77 -14.25 -7.19
C TYR A 406 28.26 -14.66 -5.81
N ASN A 407 28.72 -14.00 -4.76
CA ASN A 407 28.06 -13.91 -3.47
C ASN A 407 26.87 -12.94 -3.60
N VAL A 408 25.67 -13.36 -3.20
CA VAL A 408 24.44 -12.60 -3.42
C VAL A 408 23.78 -12.30 -2.09
N LYS A 409 23.62 -11.00 -1.76
CA LYS A 409 23.03 -10.54 -0.49
C LYS A 409 21.99 -9.46 -0.70
N TYR A 410 21.01 -9.44 0.23
CA TYR A 410 20.04 -8.36 0.38
C TYR A 410 20.31 -7.64 1.70
N LEU A 411 20.47 -6.31 1.65
CA LEU A 411 20.85 -5.46 2.77
C LEU A 411 19.70 -4.48 3.06
N TYR A 412 19.26 -4.41 4.33
CA TYR A 412 18.15 -3.58 4.74
C TYR A 412 18.33 -3.06 6.17
N GLY A 413 18.15 -1.75 6.38
CA GLY A 413 18.31 -1.14 7.72
C GLY A 413 17.20 -1.52 8.72
N GLY A 414 16.04 -1.96 8.25
CA GLY A 414 14.92 -2.40 9.06
C GLY A 414 14.91 -3.91 9.34
N TYR A 415 13.85 -4.37 9.98
CA TYR A 415 13.59 -5.80 10.14
C TYR A 415 12.99 -6.37 8.87
N SER A 416 13.68 -7.28 8.21
CA SER A 416 13.29 -7.79 6.88
C SER A 416 12.05 -8.71 6.88
N TYR A 417 11.49 -9.07 8.05
CA TYR A 417 10.17 -9.71 8.10
C TYR A 417 9.05 -8.76 7.62
N PHE A 418 9.26 -7.43 7.75
CA PHE A 418 8.34 -6.43 7.22
C PHE A 418 8.15 -6.63 5.71
N ASP A 419 6.91 -6.50 5.25
CA ASP A 419 6.53 -6.72 3.84
C ASP A 419 7.01 -8.07 3.27
N ASN A 420 7.27 -9.05 4.14
CA ASN A 420 7.70 -10.41 3.80
C ASN A 420 9.02 -10.49 3.01
N MET A 421 9.85 -9.43 3.08
CA MET A 421 11.11 -9.34 2.33
C MET A 421 12.08 -10.48 2.69
N LYS A 422 12.18 -10.83 3.98
CA LYS A 422 13.06 -11.92 4.44
C LYS A 422 12.73 -13.25 3.76
N ASP A 423 11.43 -13.59 3.72
CA ASP A 423 10.97 -14.85 3.12
C ASP A 423 11.18 -14.86 1.61
N PHE A 424 10.92 -13.72 0.94
CA PHE A 424 11.14 -13.57 -0.48
C PHE A 424 12.62 -13.68 -0.85
N PHE A 425 13.49 -12.85 -0.29
CA PHE A 425 14.90 -12.83 -0.69
C PHE A 425 15.62 -14.11 -0.28
N SER A 426 15.44 -14.63 0.94
CA SER A 426 16.05 -15.88 1.36
C SER A 426 15.54 -17.07 0.57
N GLY A 427 14.21 -17.12 0.29
CA GLY A 427 13.58 -18.16 -0.53
C GLY A 427 13.99 -18.14 -2.00
N ASN A 428 14.63 -17.05 -2.46
CA ASN A 428 15.21 -16.87 -3.79
C ASN A 428 16.75 -16.81 -3.77
N GLY A 429 17.33 -17.26 -2.65
CA GLY A 429 18.76 -17.53 -2.54
C GLY A 429 19.64 -16.35 -2.20
N TYR A 430 19.10 -15.22 -1.73
CA TYR A 430 19.90 -14.13 -1.16
C TYR A 430 20.24 -14.43 0.30
N GLU A 431 21.42 -14.11 0.73
CA GLU A 431 21.76 -13.98 2.15
C GLU A 431 21.23 -12.65 2.65
N ILE A 432 20.65 -12.63 3.85
CA ILE A 432 20.02 -11.44 4.43
C ILE A 432 20.99 -10.78 5.43
N VAL A 433 21.16 -9.48 5.28
CA VAL A 433 21.81 -8.62 6.27
C VAL A 433 20.83 -7.50 6.61
N ASP A 434 20.22 -7.59 7.78
CA ASP A 434 19.20 -6.66 8.22
C ASP A 434 19.48 -6.14 9.64
N ARG A 435 18.51 -5.49 10.27
CA ARG A 435 18.65 -4.94 11.61
C ARG A 435 19.10 -5.97 12.65
N ASP A 436 18.74 -7.24 12.51
CA ASP A 436 19.14 -8.31 13.43
C ASP A 436 20.67 -8.57 13.42
N ASN A 437 21.38 -8.12 12.38
CA ASN A 437 22.82 -8.27 12.23
C ASN A 437 23.63 -7.12 12.85
N PHE A 438 22.97 -6.11 13.43
CA PHE A 438 23.63 -5.01 14.11
C PHE A 438 23.80 -5.27 15.59
N LYS A 439 24.98 -4.99 16.11
CA LYS A 439 25.21 -4.87 17.54
C LYS A 439 24.71 -3.50 18.02
N PRO A 440 24.26 -3.38 19.28
CA PRO A 440 23.77 -2.11 19.81
C PRO A 440 24.75 -0.92 19.64
N GLU A 441 26.06 -1.17 19.78
CA GLU A 441 27.12 -0.17 19.64
C GLU A 441 27.37 0.31 18.19
N GLU A 442 26.88 -0.43 17.20
CA GLU A 442 27.00 -0.07 15.79
C GLU A 442 25.89 0.90 15.34
N ILE A 443 24.85 1.06 16.17
CA ILE A 443 23.68 1.87 15.86
C ILE A 443 23.82 3.25 16.47
N VAL A 444 24.02 4.27 15.64
CA VAL A 444 24.03 5.67 16.07
C VAL A 444 22.61 6.23 16.14
N PHE A 445 21.75 5.84 15.19
CA PHE A 445 20.38 6.29 15.13
C PHE A 445 19.46 5.21 14.54
N ALA A 446 18.29 5.07 15.14
CA ALA A 446 17.23 4.22 14.61
C ALA A 446 15.86 4.82 14.93
N ASN A 447 14.90 4.54 14.09
CA ASN A 447 13.48 4.79 14.33
C ASN A 447 12.67 3.51 14.15
N ILE A 448 11.34 3.60 14.07
CA ILE A 448 10.48 2.43 13.92
C ILE A 448 10.79 1.60 12.65
N TRP A 449 11.28 2.23 11.59
CA TRP A 449 11.58 1.56 10.32
C TRP A 449 12.92 0.85 10.28
N GLY A 450 13.87 1.27 11.13
CA GLY A 450 15.18 0.65 11.17
C GLY A 450 16.30 1.57 11.61
N VAL A 451 17.53 1.10 11.41
CA VAL A 451 18.73 1.90 11.58
C VAL A 451 18.84 2.92 10.45
N SER A 452 19.51 4.03 10.71
CA SER A 452 19.71 5.06 9.71
C SER A 452 20.47 4.54 8.48
N ASP A 453 20.24 5.15 7.31
CA ASP A 453 20.97 4.79 6.09
C ASP A 453 22.49 5.04 6.25
N GLU A 454 22.92 5.98 7.11
CA GLU A 454 24.34 6.19 7.45
C GLU A 454 24.92 4.98 8.22
N ASP A 455 24.16 4.39 9.15
CA ASP A 455 24.56 3.17 9.87
C ASP A 455 24.59 1.98 8.93
N MET A 456 23.55 1.87 8.07
CA MET A 456 23.49 0.79 7.07
C MET A 456 24.62 0.89 6.05
N ALA A 457 25.03 2.12 5.65
CA ALA A 457 26.17 2.32 4.77
C ALA A 457 27.47 1.74 5.36
N ARG A 458 27.72 1.92 6.67
CA ARG A 458 28.88 1.33 7.35
C ARG A 458 28.81 -0.21 7.34
N LYS A 459 27.64 -0.76 7.65
CA LYS A 459 27.41 -2.22 7.65
C LYS A 459 27.54 -2.83 6.24
N ALA A 460 27.08 -2.10 5.23
CA ALA A 460 27.23 -2.50 3.84
C ALA A 460 28.70 -2.62 3.44
N ILE A 461 29.54 -1.63 3.78
CA ILE A 461 30.99 -1.66 3.52
C ILE A 461 31.67 -2.83 4.26
N GLU A 462 31.33 -3.08 5.54
CA GLU A 462 31.83 -4.23 6.30
C GLU A 462 31.49 -5.54 5.57
N THR A 463 30.23 -5.74 5.17
CA THR A 463 29.73 -6.91 4.49
C THR A 463 30.43 -7.11 3.10
N MET A 464 30.62 -6.03 2.35
CA MET A 464 31.35 -6.06 1.07
C MET A 464 32.82 -6.43 1.24
N ASN A 465 33.46 -5.91 2.30
CA ASN A 465 34.84 -6.24 2.64
C ASN A 465 35.01 -7.72 3.01
N GLU A 466 34.05 -8.30 3.72
CA GLU A 466 34.05 -9.74 4.02
C GLU A 466 33.93 -10.60 2.77
N ASP A 467 33.06 -10.23 1.83
CA ASP A 467 32.88 -10.98 0.58
C ASP A 467 34.08 -10.81 -0.36
N ALA A 468 34.65 -9.62 -0.45
CA ALA A 468 35.86 -9.36 -1.22
C ALA A 468 37.04 -10.20 -0.75
N LYS A 469 37.20 -10.43 0.56
CA LYS A 469 38.23 -11.32 1.14
C LYS A 469 38.06 -12.76 0.71
N LYS A 470 36.84 -13.20 0.34
CA LYS A 470 36.60 -14.57 -0.16
C LYS A 470 37.07 -14.79 -1.60
N GLY A 471 37.56 -13.75 -2.28
CA GLY A 471 38.07 -13.80 -3.65
C GLY A 471 37.02 -14.06 -4.73
N LYS A 472 35.73 -13.89 -4.41
CA LYS A 472 34.57 -14.02 -5.33
C LYS A 472 33.95 -12.67 -5.59
N PRO A 473 33.42 -12.40 -6.77
CA PRO A 473 32.64 -11.22 -7.01
C PRO A 473 31.37 -11.25 -6.17
N PHE A 474 30.83 -10.07 -5.84
CA PHE A 474 29.61 -9.95 -5.06
C PHE A 474 28.54 -9.15 -5.80
N PHE A 475 27.30 -9.50 -5.54
CA PHE A 475 26.11 -8.71 -5.85
C PHE A 475 25.36 -8.43 -4.56
N HIS A 476 25.34 -7.16 -4.15
CA HIS A 476 24.60 -6.70 -2.97
C HIS A 476 23.48 -5.77 -3.38
N HIS A 477 22.27 -6.09 -2.98
CA HIS A 477 21.09 -5.25 -3.15
C HIS A 477 20.76 -4.58 -1.83
N TRP A 478 21.02 -3.27 -1.74
CA TRP A 478 20.75 -2.46 -0.56
C TRP A 478 19.48 -1.63 -0.76
N MET A 479 18.50 -1.79 0.13
CA MET A 479 17.29 -0.99 0.21
C MET A 479 17.43 0.05 1.33
N THR A 480 17.30 1.35 1.02
CA THR A 480 17.36 2.43 2.00
C THR A 480 16.05 2.60 2.76
N VAL A 481 16.06 3.30 3.92
CA VAL A 481 14.88 3.46 4.79
C VAL A 481 14.66 4.89 5.29
N SER A 482 15.68 5.74 5.29
CA SER A 482 15.62 7.03 6.00
C SER A 482 14.66 8.05 5.38
N ASN A 483 14.32 7.91 4.08
CA ASN A 483 13.30 8.73 3.42
C ASN A 483 11.87 8.23 3.67
N HIS A 484 11.66 7.44 4.71
CA HIS A 484 10.32 7.05 5.16
C HIS A 484 9.82 7.97 6.28
N ARG A 485 8.51 8.24 6.34
CA ARG A 485 7.91 8.95 7.47
C ARG A 485 8.22 8.20 8.78
N PRO A 486 8.66 8.83 9.85
CA PRO A 486 8.55 10.27 10.20
C PRO A 486 9.67 11.19 9.70
N PHE A 487 10.56 10.79 8.79
CA PHE A 487 11.66 11.58 8.24
C PHE A 487 12.64 12.07 9.33
N THR A 488 12.94 11.18 10.28
CA THR A 488 13.84 11.48 11.39
C THR A 488 15.23 10.92 11.12
N TYR A 489 16.24 11.68 11.52
CA TYR A 489 17.65 11.35 11.36
C TYR A 489 18.48 12.11 12.39
N PRO A 490 19.78 11.76 12.60
CA PRO A 490 20.66 12.44 13.56
C PRO A 490 20.83 13.93 13.23
N GLU A 491 20.78 14.78 14.23
CA GLU A 491 21.02 16.23 14.09
C GLU A 491 22.44 16.54 13.62
N GLY A 492 22.60 17.63 12.90
CA GLY A 492 23.90 18.14 12.45
C GLY A 492 24.52 17.38 11.27
N ARG A 493 23.79 16.49 10.61
CA ARG A 493 24.25 15.76 9.41
C ARG A 493 24.02 16.54 8.13
N ILE A 494 22.93 17.27 8.07
CA ILE A 494 22.54 18.13 6.95
C ILE A 494 22.03 19.48 7.50
N ASP A 495 21.82 20.43 6.61
CA ASP A 495 21.33 21.79 6.94
C ASP A 495 19.84 21.84 7.33
N ILE A 496 19.05 20.79 7.10
CA ILE A 496 17.68 20.67 7.56
C ILE A 496 17.68 19.90 8.88
N PRO A 497 17.20 20.49 9.99
CA PRO A 497 17.13 19.76 11.27
C PRO A 497 16.17 18.58 11.22
N GLY A 498 16.54 17.44 11.82
CA GLY A 498 15.69 16.23 11.89
C GLY A 498 14.39 16.43 12.65
N THR A 499 14.35 17.42 13.54
CA THR A 499 13.15 17.85 14.28
C THR A 499 12.05 18.45 13.39
N VAL A 500 12.39 18.94 12.19
CA VAL A 500 11.42 19.46 11.20
C VAL A 500 10.54 18.36 10.63
N LYS A 501 11.03 17.10 10.59
CA LYS A 501 10.32 15.93 10.08
C LYS A 501 9.74 16.16 8.69
N SER A 502 10.50 16.74 7.78
CA SER A 502 10.09 17.04 6.41
C SER A 502 10.54 15.96 5.42
N ARG A 503 9.78 15.77 4.35
CA ARG A 503 10.17 14.89 3.24
C ARG A 503 11.50 15.30 2.63
N ASP A 504 11.70 16.58 2.39
CA ASP A 504 12.96 17.11 1.83
C ASP A 504 14.15 16.80 2.73
N GLY A 505 13.96 16.88 4.05
CA GLY A 505 14.97 16.46 5.02
C GLY A 505 15.29 14.96 4.92
N GLY A 506 14.27 14.11 4.79
CA GLY A 506 14.43 12.67 4.59
C GLY A 506 15.19 12.33 3.32
N VAL A 507 14.81 12.95 2.19
CA VAL A 507 15.50 12.81 0.89
C VAL A 507 16.95 13.28 1.00
N LYS A 508 17.20 14.46 1.58
CA LYS A 508 18.54 15.02 1.71
C LYS A 508 19.43 14.21 2.64
N TYR A 509 18.86 13.65 3.69
CA TYR A 509 19.62 12.76 4.59
C TYR A 509 19.95 11.41 3.92
N THR A 510 19.05 10.86 3.11
CA THR A 510 19.36 9.66 2.32
C THR A 510 20.46 9.93 1.29
N ASP A 511 20.40 11.06 0.58
CA ASP A 511 21.47 11.53 -0.32
C ASP A 511 22.82 11.66 0.41
N TYR A 512 22.81 12.27 1.60
CA TYR A 512 23.98 12.37 2.47
C TYR A 512 24.52 10.98 2.86
N SER A 513 23.65 10.05 3.19
CA SER A 513 24.04 8.70 3.61
C SER A 513 24.64 7.90 2.45
N ILE A 514 24.10 8.03 1.25
CA ILE A 514 24.68 7.46 0.02
C ILE A 514 26.05 8.10 -0.25
N LYS A 515 26.21 9.44 -0.09
CA LYS A 515 27.51 10.10 -0.16
C LYS A 515 28.51 9.49 0.81
N LYS A 516 28.10 9.23 2.05
CA LYS A 516 28.95 8.57 3.06
C LYS A 516 29.36 7.16 2.65
N PHE A 517 28.43 6.40 2.09
CA PHE A 517 28.73 5.08 1.54
C PHE A 517 29.85 5.18 0.48
N PHE A 518 29.72 6.07 -0.50
CA PHE A 518 30.73 6.26 -1.54
C PHE A 518 32.09 6.70 -0.98
N GLN A 519 32.12 7.63 -0.02
CA GLN A 519 33.35 8.08 0.65
C GLN A 519 34.08 6.94 1.39
N LEU A 520 33.33 5.94 1.89
CA LEU A 520 33.89 4.76 2.52
C LEU A 520 34.33 3.72 1.47
N ALA A 521 33.51 3.55 0.42
CA ALA A 521 33.79 2.62 -0.68
C ALA A 521 35.05 3.00 -1.46
N GLU A 522 35.28 4.26 -1.75
CA GLU A 522 36.44 4.78 -2.46
C GLU A 522 37.78 4.37 -1.80
N LYS A 523 37.78 4.11 -0.52
CA LYS A 523 38.97 3.68 0.24
C LYS A 523 39.20 2.16 0.15
N GLN A 524 38.30 1.42 -0.48
CA GLN A 524 38.36 -0.04 -0.52
C GLN A 524 39.02 -0.55 -1.80
N PRO A 525 39.80 -1.63 -1.72
CA PRO A 525 40.49 -2.21 -2.90
C PRO A 525 39.56 -2.61 -4.04
N TRP A 526 38.33 -3.01 -3.71
CA TRP A 526 37.33 -3.47 -4.67
C TRP A 526 36.58 -2.35 -5.41
N TYR A 527 36.71 -1.08 -4.96
CA TYR A 527 35.92 0.05 -5.47
C TYR A 527 36.02 0.23 -6.99
N LYS A 528 37.27 0.23 -7.54
CA LYS A 528 37.51 0.40 -8.97
C LYS A 528 36.96 -0.75 -9.82
N ASN A 529 36.79 -1.93 -9.22
CA ASN A 529 36.23 -3.10 -9.89
C ASN A 529 34.73 -3.29 -9.59
N THR A 530 34.01 -2.19 -9.27
CA THR A 530 32.60 -2.24 -8.88
C THR A 530 31.74 -1.38 -9.80
N VAL A 531 30.54 -1.87 -10.10
CA VAL A 531 29.44 -1.13 -10.74
C VAL A 531 28.39 -0.86 -9.70
N PHE A 532 27.99 0.40 -9.59
CA PHE A 532 26.94 0.86 -8.70
C PHE A 532 25.70 1.21 -9.52
N VAL A 533 24.59 0.58 -9.23
CA VAL A 533 23.28 0.85 -9.80
C VAL A 533 22.46 1.56 -8.73
N ILE A 534 22.10 2.81 -8.96
CA ILE A 534 21.28 3.59 -8.03
C ILE A 534 19.95 3.85 -8.74
N VAL A 535 18.86 3.41 -8.15
CA VAL A 535 17.53 3.56 -8.71
C VAL A 535 16.50 3.67 -7.59
N SER A 536 15.49 4.53 -7.77
CA SER A 536 14.38 4.58 -6.81
C SER A 536 13.52 3.33 -6.90
N ASP A 537 12.94 2.93 -5.78
CA ASP A 537 11.93 1.87 -5.73
C ASP A 537 10.57 2.35 -6.28
N HIS A 538 10.10 3.54 -5.87
CA HIS A 538 8.89 4.21 -6.36
C HIS A 538 8.95 5.73 -6.07
N CYS A 539 7.95 6.47 -6.56
CA CYS A 539 7.81 7.89 -6.22
C CYS A 539 7.27 8.12 -4.81
N ALA A 540 7.53 9.32 -4.27
CA ALA A 540 7.11 9.75 -2.94
C ALA A 540 5.59 9.88 -2.78
N SER A 541 4.85 10.08 -3.86
CA SER A 541 3.39 10.22 -3.89
C SER A 541 2.83 9.57 -5.14
N SER A 542 1.64 8.99 -5.02
CA SER A 542 0.88 8.41 -6.14
C SER A 542 -0.44 9.15 -6.40
N ALA A 543 -0.72 10.22 -5.64
CA ALA A 543 -1.96 10.98 -5.79
C ALA A 543 -1.96 11.80 -7.08
N GLY A 544 -3.06 11.73 -7.84
CA GLY A 544 -3.23 12.46 -9.07
C GLY A 544 -4.67 12.46 -9.58
N LYS A 545 -4.90 13.11 -10.73
CA LYS A 545 -6.23 13.28 -11.30
C LYS A 545 -6.77 11.99 -11.95
N THR A 546 -5.89 11.16 -12.46
CA THR A 546 -6.21 9.86 -13.08
C THR A 546 -5.88 8.70 -12.15
N GLU A 547 -6.28 7.49 -12.51
CA GLU A 547 -5.98 6.28 -11.75
C GLU A 547 -4.48 5.99 -11.65
N LEU A 548 -3.74 6.32 -12.72
CA LEU A 548 -2.30 6.13 -12.83
C LEU A 548 -1.67 7.42 -13.38
N PRO A 549 -1.50 8.47 -12.55
CA PRO A 549 -0.92 9.74 -12.98
C PRO A 549 0.55 9.53 -13.37
N MET A 550 0.88 9.75 -14.62
CA MET A 550 2.15 9.37 -15.25
C MET A 550 3.38 10.00 -14.55
N ASP A 551 3.27 11.27 -14.17
CA ASP A 551 4.32 12.02 -13.48
C ASP A 551 4.63 11.47 -12.07
N LYS A 552 3.69 10.73 -11.46
CA LYS A 552 3.86 10.10 -10.14
C LYS A 552 4.51 8.71 -10.20
N TYR A 553 4.98 8.31 -11.37
CA TYR A 553 5.74 7.07 -11.56
C TYR A 553 7.15 7.33 -12.11
N ARG A 554 7.51 8.58 -12.44
CA ARG A 554 8.85 8.88 -12.97
C ARG A 554 9.87 8.90 -11.86
N ILE A 555 10.89 8.06 -11.99
CA ILE A 555 11.96 7.86 -11.01
C ILE A 555 13.34 8.12 -11.61
N PRO A 556 14.32 8.57 -10.82
CA PRO A 556 15.70 8.58 -11.26
C PRO A 556 16.29 7.17 -11.25
N GLY A 557 17.18 6.93 -12.21
CA GLY A 557 18.00 5.73 -12.27
C GLY A 557 19.33 6.02 -12.93
N MET A 558 20.42 5.46 -12.39
CA MET A 558 21.76 5.64 -12.95
C MET A 558 22.66 4.45 -12.68
N ILE A 559 23.61 4.23 -13.58
CA ILE A 559 24.69 3.26 -13.43
C ILE A 559 26.01 4.00 -13.42
N PHE A 560 26.76 3.86 -12.35
CA PHE A 560 28.06 4.47 -12.14
C PHE A 560 29.14 3.38 -11.96
N SER A 561 30.31 3.61 -12.54
CA SER A 561 31.50 2.84 -12.20
C SER A 561 32.74 3.70 -12.44
N PRO A 562 33.73 3.69 -11.54
CA PRO A 562 34.90 4.57 -11.66
C PRO A 562 35.67 4.42 -12.98
N GLU A 563 35.76 3.20 -13.52
CA GLU A 563 36.61 2.87 -14.68
C GLU A 563 35.88 2.16 -15.82
N PHE A 564 34.60 1.81 -15.65
CA PHE A 564 33.92 0.92 -16.60
C PHE A 564 32.79 1.61 -17.38
N VAL A 565 31.93 2.37 -16.71
CA VAL A 565 30.77 3.02 -17.31
C VAL A 565 31.12 4.45 -17.71
N LYS A 566 30.87 4.81 -18.97
CA LYS A 566 31.04 6.19 -19.45
C LYS A 566 29.79 7.02 -19.15
N PRO A 567 29.94 8.29 -18.76
CA PRO A 567 28.82 9.21 -18.58
C PRO A 567 28.00 9.35 -19.87
N GLN A 568 26.70 9.12 -19.77
CA GLN A 568 25.76 9.19 -20.89
C GLN A 568 24.35 9.41 -20.38
N LYS A 569 23.49 10.09 -21.15
CA LYS A 569 22.05 10.19 -20.92
C LYS A 569 21.30 9.32 -21.89
N PHE A 570 20.46 8.44 -21.35
CA PHE A 570 19.53 7.62 -22.12
C PHE A 570 18.12 8.17 -21.93
N ASN A 571 17.54 8.72 -23.01
CA ASN A 571 16.29 9.48 -22.95
C ASN A 571 15.08 8.69 -23.45
N THR A 572 15.28 7.49 -23.98
CA THR A 572 14.19 6.65 -24.47
C THR A 572 13.34 6.13 -23.31
N LEU A 573 12.04 6.03 -23.53
CA LEU A 573 11.10 5.48 -22.54
C LEU A 573 11.53 4.08 -22.10
N MET A 574 11.63 3.87 -20.78
CA MET A 574 11.96 2.57 -20.20
C MET A 574 11.23 2.31 -18.89
N SER A 575 11.06 1.05 -18.59
CA SER A 575 10.48 0.57 -17.34
C SER A 575 11.56 0.18 -16.34
N GLN A 576 11.25 0.27 -15.06
CA GLN A 576 12.12 -0.17 -13.97
C GLN A 576 12.59 -1.63 -14.13
N ILE A 577 11.80 -2.50 -14.75
CA ILE A 577 12.15 -3.88 -15.03
C ILE A 577 13.31 -4.06 -16.01
N ASP A 578 13.68 -3.00 -16.74
CA ASP A 578 14.73 -3.02 -17.74
C ASP A 578 16.13 -2.71 -17.16
N VAL A 579 16.19 -2.15 -15.94
CA VAL A 579 17.43 -1.67 -15.33
C VAL A 579 18.46 -2.80 -15.18
N MET A 580 18.07 -3.93 -14.61
CA MET A 580 18.99 -5.03 -14.38
C MET A 580 19.34 -5.83 -15.66
N PRO A 581 18.40 -6.12 -16.58
CA PRO A 581 18.74 -6.64 -17.91
C PRO A 581 19.74 -5.75 -18.67
N THR A 582 19.63 -4.43 -18.57
CA THR A 582 20.59 -3.48 -19.16
C THR A 582 21.97 -3.60 -18.52
N LEU A 583 22.05 -3.75 -17.20
CA LEU A 583 23.32 -4.03 -16.53
C LEU A 583 23.94 -5.33 -17.02
N PHE A 584 23.14 -6.39 -17.20
CA PHE A 584 23.66 -7.68 -17.72
C PHE A 584 24.19 -7.54 -19.14
N GLY A 585 23.53 -6.72 -19.97
CA GLY A 585 24.04 -6.36 -21.31
C GLY A 585 25.40 -5.65 -21.24
N LEU A 586 25.54 -4.65 -20.37
CA LEU A 586 26.81 -3.93 -20.15
C LEU A 586 27.94 -4.86 -19.67
N LEU A 587 27.60 -5.89 -18.88
CA LEU A 587 28.56 -6.90 -18.40
C LEU A 587 28.79 -8.03 -19.41
N ASN A 588 28.19 -7.98 -20.58
CA ASN A 588 28.26 -8.99 -21.63
C ASN A 588 27.84 -10.39 -21.14
N PHE A 589 26.88 -10.48 -20.22
CA PHE A 589 26.47 -11.78 -19.66
C PHE A 589 25.69 -12.60 -20.69
N THR A 590 26.09 -13.86 -20.82
CA THR A 590 25.35 -14.91 -21.54
C THR A 590 24.58 -15.75 -20.53
N TYR A 591 23.26 -15.78 -20.61
CA TYR A 591 22.43 -16.49 -19.62
C TYR A 591 21.06 -16.90 -20.18
N GLN A 592 20.45 -17.91 -19.59
CA GLN A 592 19.05 -18.23 -19.82
C GLN A 592 18.18 -17.28 -19.02
N SER A 593 17.26 -16.57 -19.69
CA SER A 593 16.44 -15.53 -19.10
C SER A 593 14.96 -15.92 -19.09
N LYS A 594 14.30 -15.65 -17.97
CA LYS A 594 12.84 -15.65 -17.83
C LYS A 594 12.29 -14.24 -17.58
N PHE A 595 13.13 -13.21 -17.75
CA PHE A 595 12.75 -11.81 -17.62
C PHE A 595 11.93 -11.32 -18.82
N ILE A 596 10.97 -10.44 -18.54
CA ILE A 596 10.25 -9.67 -19.56
C ILE A 596 10.97 -8.33 -19.80
N GLY A 597 11.68 -7.84 -18.79
CA GLY A 597 12.62 -6.72 -18.93
C GLY A 597 13.68 -7.00 -20.01
N GLN A 598 14.11 -5.93 -20.66
CA GLN A 598 15.02 -5.98 -21.83
C GLN A 598 16.24 -5.09 -21.56
N ASP A 599 17.35 -5.41 -22.22
CA ASP A 599 18.49 -4.50 -22.33
C ASP A 599 18.11 -3.33 -23.25
N VAL A 600 18.16 -2.11 -22.73
CA VAL A 600 17.76 -0.89 -23.48
C VAL A 600 18.73 -0.52 -24.61
N PHE A 601 19.93 -1.10 -24.62
CA PHE A 601 20.92 -0.94 -25.69
C PHE A 601 20.84 -2.02 -26.76
N SER A 602 19.95 -3.02 -26.57
CA SER A 602 19.70 -4.02 -27.61
C SER A 602 19.02 -3.39 -28.83
N GLU A 603 19.41 -3.82 -30.02
CA GLU A 603 18.76 -3.41 -31.29
C GLU A 603 17.26 -3.75 -31.32
N ASN A 604 16.86 -4.77 -30.58
CA ASN A 604 15.47 -5.22 -30.50
C ASN A 604 14.71 -4.60 -29.31
N TYR A 605 15.25 -3.57 -28.65
CA TYR A 605 14.57 -2.94 -27.54
C TYR A 605 13.27 -2.25 -27.98
N VAL A 606 12.19 -2.54 -27.27
CA VAL A 606 10.89 -1.92 -27.50
C VAL A 606 10.62 -0.89 -26.38
N PRO A 607 10.60 0.41 -26.70
CA PRO A 607 10.31 1.45 -25.70
C PRO A 607 8.91 1.31 -25.14
N ARG A 608 8.80 1.09 -23.84
CA ARG A 608 7.54 0.99 -23.10
C ARG A 608 7.80 1.15 -21.60
N ALA A 609 6.72 1.43 -20.85
CA ALA A 609 6.74 1.35 -19.40
C ALA A 609 5.49 0.65 -18.86
N TYR A 610 5.66 0.01 -17.72
CA TYR A 610 4.58 -0.63 -16.96
C TYR A 610 4.43 0.12 -15.66
N ILE A 611 3.21 0.57 -15.35
CA ILE A 611 2.89 1.26 -14.11
C ILE A 611 1.63 0.66 -13.50
N ALA A 612 1.55 0.56 -12.18
CA ALA A 612 0.39 -0.05 -11.57
C ALA A 612 0.09 0.49 -10.18
N THR A 613 -1.19 0.42 -9.81
CA THR A 613 -1.63 0.35 -8.42
C THR A 613 -1.84 -1.11 -8.02
N TYR A 614 -2.58 -1.34 -6.93
CA TYR A 614 -3.01 -2.68 -6.55
C TYR A 614 -4.02 -3.29 -7.56
N GLN A 615 -4.85 -2.46 -8.18
CA GLN A 615 -5.94 -2.89 -9.05
C GLN A 615 -5.75 -2.48 -10.51
N ASP A 616 -5.18 -1.32 -10.75
CA ASP A 616 -5.05 -0.75 -12.09
C ASP A 616 -3.70 -1.10 -12.67
N LEU A 617 -3.69 -1.61 -13.88
CA LEU A 617 -2.49 -2.03 -14.61
C LEU A 617 -2.36 -1.17 -15.86
N GLY A 618 -1.31 -0.38 -15.92
CA GLY A 618 -1.05 0.59 -16.98
C GLY A 618 0.12 0.18 -17.87
N TYR A 619 -0.06 0.37 -19.17
CA TYR A 619 0.95 0.17 -20.20
C TYR A 619 1.15 1.47 -20.98
N VAL A 620 2.36 1.95 -20.97
CA VAL A 620 2.76 3.20 -21.65
C VAL A 620 3.55 2.87 -22.89
N LYS A 621 3.09 3.34 -24.04
CA LYS A 621 3.75 3.19 -25.33
C LYS A 621 3.24 4.24 -26.30
N ASP A 622 4.11 4.77 -27.17
CA ASP A 622 3.79 5.70 -28.25
C ASP A 622 2.91 6.88 -27.75
N ASP A 623 3.33 7.51 -26.66
CA ASP A 623 2.63 8.62 -25.97
C ASP A 623 1.18 8.31 -25.56
N LYS A 624 0.86 7.05 -25.36
CA LYS A 624 -0.44 6.60 -24.85
C LYS A 624 -0.27 5.79 -23.57
N LEU A 625 -1.16 6.03 -22.62
CA LEU A 625 -1.33 5.21 -21.42
C LEU A 625 -2.62 4.42 -21.54
N THR A 626 -2.51 3.10 -21.62
CA THR A 626 -3.66 2.20 -21.58
C THR A 626 -3.75 1.58 -20.19
N ILE A 627 -4.90 1.71 -19.54
CA ILE A 627 -5.18 1.19 -18.20
C ILE A 627 -6.24 0.10 -18.32
N ILE A 628 -5.94 -1.07 -17.77
CA ILE A 628 -6.91 -2.15 -17.55
C ILE A 628 -7.17 -2.28 -16.05
N SER A 629 -8.45 -2.38 -15.67
CA SER A 629 -8.90 -2.40 -14.29
C SER A 629 -9.90 -3.54 -14.06
N PRO A 630 -10.19 -3.92 -12.80
CA PRO A 630 -11.23 -4.90 -12.49
C PRO A 630 -12.58 -4.58 -13.14
N ILE A 631 -13.43 -5.62 -13.27
CA ILE A 631 -14.71 -5.56 -13.99
C ILE A 631 -14.50 -5.35 -15.50
N LYS A 632 -13.33 -5.80 -16.01
CA LYS A 632 -12.95 -5.74 -17.42
C LYS A 632 -13.00 -4.33 -18.03
N ASN A 633 -12.71 -3.32 -17.20
CA ASN A 633 -12.68 -1.92 -17.62
C ASN A 633 -11.37 -1.61 -18.36
N ILE A 634 -11.47 -0.84 -19.44
CA ILE A 634 -10.32 -0.38 -20.24
C ILE A 634 -10.46 1.12 -20.44
N LYS A 635 -9.39 1.86 -20.16
CA LYS A 635 -9.28 3.29 -20.49
C LYS A 635 -7.98 3.53 -21.23
N GLN A 636 -7.98 4.47 -22.15
CA GLN A 636 -6.76 4.88 -22.84
C GLN A 636 -6.68 6.41 -22.85
N TYR A 637 -5.50 6.91 -22.52
CA TYR A 637 -5.19 8.33 -22.45
C TYR A 637 -4.11 8.68 -23.47
N GLN A 638 -4.26 9.81 -24.16
CA GLN A 638 -3.18 10.45 -24.88
C GLN A 638 -2.36 11.26 -23.88
N LEU A 639 -1.06 11.00 -23.83
CA LEU A 639 -0.10 11.74 -23.02
C LEU A 639 0.44 12.93 -23.81
N LYS A 640 0.44 14.11 -23.20
CA LYS A 640 1.10 15.31 -23.75
C LYS A 640 2.01 15.89 -22.67
N GLU A 641 3.26 16.12 -22.99
CA GLU A 641 4.15 16.82 -22.08
C GLU A 641 3.60 18.24 -21.82
N ALA A 642 3.44 18.57 -20.56
CA ALA A 642 2.98 19.87 -20.11
C ALA A 642 4.10 20.61 -19.37
N PRO A 643 4.28 21.93 -19.59
CA PRO A 643 5.27 22.69 -18.84
C PRO A 643 4.88 22.72 -17.36
N ASN A 644 5.80 22.35 -16.50
CA ASN A 644 5.63 22.57 -15.07
C ASN A 644 5.60 24.08 -14.79
N LYS A 645 4.47 24.60 -14.30
CA LYS A 645 4.31 26.02 -13.98
C LYS A 645 5.24 26.52 -12.88
N GLU A 646 5.69 25.61 -12.02
CA GLU A 646 6.57 25.91 -10.87
C GLU A 646 8.06 25.75 -11.19
N GLN A 647 8.42 24.94 -12.18
CA GLN A 647 9.81 24.66 -12.57
C GLN A 647 10.10 25.17 -13.99
N LYS A 648 10.90 26.21 -14.10
CA LYS A 648 11.22 26.85 -15.39
C LYS A 648 12.44 26.25 -16.12
N SER A 649 13.10 25.26 -15.57
CA SER A 649 14.31 24.63 -16.12
C SER A 649 14.40 23.16 -15.72
N GLY A 650 15.03 22.35 -16.56
CA GLY A 650 15.20 20.91 -16.35
C GLY A 650 14.43 20.07 -17.38
N ILE A 651 14.44 18.75 -17.18
CA ILE A 651 13.67 17.80 -18.00
C ILE A 651 12.20 17.91 -17.62
N ASN A 652 11.31 18.13 -18.60
CA ASN A 652 9.88 18.15 -18.32
C ASN A 652 9.42 16.75 -17.88
N ILE A 653 8.78 16.67 -16.71
CA ILE A 653 8.28 15.42 -16.13
C ILE A 653 6.76 15.38 -16.00
N PHE A 654 6.09 16.45 -16.36
CA PHE A 654 4.64 16.57 -16.25
C PHE A 654 3.96 16.19 -17.55
N TYR A 655 2.85 15.49 -17.41
CA TYR A 655 1.99 15.10 -18.51
C TYR A 655 0.56 15.55 -18.28
N GLU A 656 -0.09 16.02 -19.33
CA GLU A 656 -1.55 16.11 -19.40
C GLU A 656 -2.08 14.81 -19.99
N GLU A 657 -2.99 14.16 -19.26
CA GLU A 657 -3.61 12.89 -19.63
C GLU A 657 -5.01 13.17 -20.18
N HIS A 658 -5.17 13.04 -21.48
CA HIS A 658 -6.43 13.26 -22.18
C HIS A 658 -7.11 11.93 -22.47
N LEU A 659 -8.26 11.65 -21.80
CA LEU A 659 -9.02 10.43 -22.04
C LEU A 659 -9.49 10.37 -23.50
N LEU A 660 -9.14 9.30 -24.19
CA LEU A 660 -9.56 9.04 -25.56
C LEU A 660 -11.00 8.51 -25.60
N LYS A 661 -11.75 8.93 -26.60
CA LYS A 661 -13.09 8.39 -26.89
C LYS A 661 -12.95 7.04 -27.60
N ASP A 662 -13.97 6.19 -27.54
CA ASP A 662 -13.96 4.82 -28.10
C ASP A 662 -13.42 4.72 -29.52
N LYS A 663 -13.71 5.72 -30.38
CA LYS A 663 -13.24 5.76 -31.78
C LYS A 663 -11.75 6.11 -31.91
N GLU A 664 -11.15 6.70 -30.90
CA GLU A 664 -9.77 7.20 -30.89
C GLU A 664 -8.82 6.18 -30.19
N VAL A 665 -9.39 5.16 -29.56
CA VAL A 665 -8.65 4.14 -28.85
C VAL A 665 -7.82 3.29 -29.80
N ASP A 666 -6.53 3.20 -29.53
CA ASP A 666 -5.61 2.33 -30.27
C ASP A 666 -5.78 0.87 -29.82
N LYS A 667 -6.46 0.09 -30.65
CA LYS A 667 -6.73 -1.33 -30.37
C LYS A 667 -5.47 -2.19 -30.30
N ASN A 668 -4.41 -1.81 -31.03
CA ASN A 668 -3.16 -2.55 -31.04
C ASN A 668 -2.46 -2.41 -29.67
N ILE A 669 -2.33 -1.17 -29.17
CA ILE A 669 -1.76 -0.92 -27.84
C ILE A 669 -2.64 -1.56 -26.75
N THR A 670 -3.97 -1.52 -26.89
CA THR A 670 -4.90 -2.20 -25.98
C THR A 670 -4.64 -3.71 -25.94
N ASN A 671 -4.51 -4.36 -27.09
CA ASN A 671 -4.20 -5.77 -27.18
C ASN A 671 -2.82 -6.10 -26.56
N GLN A 672 -1.81 -5.27 -26.81
CA GLN A 672 -0.49 -5.42 -26.20
C GLN A 672 -0.57 -5.30 -24.68
N THR A 673 -1.38 -4.40 -24.14
CA THR A 673 -1.61 -4.25 -22.72
C THR A 673 -2.21 -5.54 -22.13
N ILE A 674 -3.28 -6.03 -22.75
CA ILE A 674 -3.95 -7.27 -22.30
C ILE A 674 -2.99 -8.46 -22.39
N SER A 675 -2.34 -8.65 -23.54
CA SER A 675 -1.47 -9.82 -23.76
C SER A 675 -0.30 -9.86 -22.79
N THR A 676 0.36 -8.74 -22.49
CA THR A 676 1.47 -8.68 -21.56
C THR A 676 1.05 -9.07 -20.12
N TYR A 677 0.00 -8.44 -19.60
CA TYR A 677 -0.44 -8.71 -18.23
C TYR A 677 -1.08 -10.10 -18.07
N GLN A 678 -1.84 -10.55 -19.06
CA GLN A 678 -2.40 -11.91 -19.10
C GLN A 678 -1.30 -12.95 -19.13
N THR A 679 -0.32 -12.79 -20.00
CA THR A 679 0.82 -13.72 -20.14
C THR A 679 1.68 -13.76 -18.88
N THR A 680 1.98 -12.61 -18.28
CA THR A 680 2.72 -12.54 -17.02
C THR A 680 1.99 -13.28 -15.91
N SER A 681 0.67 -13.05 -15.77
CA SER A 681 -0.19 -13.74 -14.81
C SER A 681 -0.23 -15.27 -15.06
N TYR A 682 -0.37 -15.66 -16.31
CA TYR A 682 -0.37 -17.07 -16.73
C TYR A 682 0.96 -17.75 -16.39
N TRP A 683 2.12 -17.17 -16.75
CA TRP A 683 3.44 -17.73 -16.47
C TRP A 683 3.68 -17.88 -14.96
N LEU A 684 3.24 -16.94 -14.14
CA LEU A 684 3.29 -17.07 -12.68
C LEU A 684 2.45 -18.23 -12.17
N LYS A 685 1.19 -18.31 -12.61
CA LYS A 685 0.21 -19.34 -12.23
C LYS A 685 0.72 -20.74 -12.61
N MET A 686 1.41 -20.86 -13.76
CA MET A 686 1.97 -22.10 -14.25
C MET A 686 3.41 -22.35 -13.77
N ASN A 687 3.93 -21.56 -12.85
CA ASN A 687 5.30 -21.64 -12.32
C ASN A 687 6.42 -21.54 -13.37
N GLN A 688 6.13 -21.01 -14.56
CA GLN A 688 7.10 -20.87 -15.64
C GLN A 688 8.21 -19.85 -15.34
N LEU A 689 7.96 -18.94 -14.39
CA LEU A 689 8.94 -17.96 -13.90
C LEU A 689 9.75 -18.47 -12.70
N ASN A 690 9.65 -19.75 -12.34
CA ASN A 690 10.48 -20.35 -11.30
C ASN A 690 11.86 -20.75 -11.86
N VAL A 691 12.86 -20.91 -10.97
CA VAL A 691 14.23 -21.32 -11.37
C VAL A 691 14.22 -22.69 -12.04
N LYS A 692 13.45 -23.62 -11.50
CA LYS A 692 13.28 -25.00 -12.04
C LYS A 692 11.90 -25.18 -12.62
#